data_5cf3a8588d79d62f15bdbc8ddab6f101
#
_entry.id   5cf3a8588d79d62f15bdbc8ddab6f101
#
_cell.length_a   1.000
_cell.length_b   1.000
_cell.length_c   1.000
_cell.angle_alpha   90.00
_cell.angle_beta   90.00
_cell.angle_gamma   90.00
#
_symmetry.space_group_name_H-M   'P 1'
#
loop_
_entity.id
_entity.type
_entity.pdbx_description
1 polymer ?
#
loop_
_entity_poly.entity_id
_entity_poly.type
_entity_poly.pdbx_seq_one_letter_code
_entity_poly.pdbx_strand_id
1 'polypeptide(L)'
;MIDDNSRKKSLTGTVKKVRKRDGRIEDFDKKKITNAIFKALYAVEGENDETANTISDIVIEKLDRLYAGQTLSIETIQDVVVETLRETGYERVSSEYKSYRERKAELRALRGELGILDAPKLTVNAIEVLEKRYLLRNERGEMIETPTEMFWRVAVAVASAETMYGGDVDAKAKEFFKIMSRLEFLPNSPTLFNAGTDTNFGLSACYVLPIEDSLEGIFTSLKNMALIEQSGGGVGFDFSELRHAGDVVKTTMGVASGPVSFMKIFDAATEVIKAGGRRRGAMMAVLRVDHHDILEFITAKAQPGVLTNFNISVAVTDAFMEAVKNNQDYNLINPRTKLVARTLSARYVWERLIYNAWRSGDPGVIFIDEVNRHNPTPSVGVINSTNPCGEQPLLPYESCNLGSINLSKMLQEDNTIDWDKLRRTIHTAVRFLDNVIDINPYPLKETEAITRANRKIGLGVMGFSDLLIFMGVPYDSEKAVEIGESIAKFVTEEAGKASEQLGLERGSFPNFEKSIWKGKYVARRNATTTTIAPTGTISIIAGCSSGIEPLFAVAFMRHVLDGTRLFELHPIFERMAKEKGFYSSEVLKKIVRRGNLRDIKGVPDDVRGVFVTAHEIAPAWHVKMQAAFQKFTENAVSKTVNLPEDASLGDVEEVFMLAYKLHCKGVTVYRYGSKGEQVLNLGEPQGEDKVTTADAEYAGGRPTKGCEVCG
;
A
#
# COMPACT_ATOMS: atom_id res chain seq x y z
N MET A 1 -46.86 -10.87 52.29
CA MET A 1 -46.92 -11.71 51.10
C MET A 1 -47.84 -11.06 50.13
N ILE A 2 -47.34 -10.21 49.29
CA ILE A 2 -48.06 -9.63 48.14
C ILE A 2 -47.17 -9.91 46.93
N ASP A 3 -47.80 -10.55 46.00
CA ASP A 3 -47.30 -11.23 44.82
C ASP A 3 -46.61 -10.22 43.85
N ASP A 4 -45.31 -10.38 43.62
CA ASP A 4 -44.46 -9.56 42.71
C ASP A 4 -44.22 -10.33 41.41
N ASN A 5 -45.32 -10.68 40.73
CA ASN A 5 -45.25 -11.51 39.50
C ASN A 5 -46.10 -10.96 38.35
N SER A 6 -45.96 -9.61 38.06
CA SER A 6 -46.69 -9.03 36.93
C SER A 6 -45.97 -7.88 36.24
N ARG A 7 -44.73 -8.09 35.77
CA ARG A 7 -44.09 -7.17 34.81
C ARG A 7 -43.03 -7.88 33.92
N LYS A 8 -43.40 -8.96 33.29
CA LYS A 8 -42.73 -9.44 32.06
C LYS A 8 -43.78 -9.66 30.97
N LYS A 9 -44.41 -8.58 30.50
CA LYS A 9 -45.02 -8.57 29.19
C LYS A 9 -43.90 -8.46 28.17
N SER A 10 -43.64 -9.53 27.44
CA SER A 10 -42.86 -9.46 26.19
C SER A 10 -43.58 -8.49 25.25
N LEU A 11 -43.01 -7.34 25.00
CA LEU A 11 -43.43 -6.41 23.94
C LEU A 11 -43.18 -7.10 22.59
N THR A 12 -44.13 -7.89 22.15
CA THR A 12 -44.21 -8.35 20.74
C THR A 12 -44.76 -7.18 19.94
N GLY A 13 -43.88 -6.36 19.36
CA GLY A 13 -44.26 -5.23 18.55
C GLY A 13 -45.16 -5.64 17.39
N THR A 14 -46.15 -4.79 17.06
CA THR A 14 -47.11 -5.01 15.96
C THR A 14 -46.51 -4.66 14.60
N VAL A 15 -45.40 -3.86 14.55
CA VAL A 15 -44.64 -3.58 13.32
C VAL A 15 -43.76 -4.78 13.02
N LYS A 16 -44.09 -5.51 11.94
CA LYS A 16 -43.35 -6.76 11.58
C LYS A 16 -42.41 -6.61 10.39
N LYS A 17 -42.66 -5.65 9.52
CA LYS A 17 -41.95 -5.51 8.23
C LYS A 17 -41.49 -4.08 7.98
N VAL A 18 -40.31 -3.96 7.39
CA VAL A 18 -39.71 -2.70 6.98
C VAL A 18 -39.41 -2.73 5.49
N ARG A 19 -39.81 -1.69 4.76
CA ARG A 19 -39.44 -1.47 3.37
C ARG A 19 -38.12 -0.74 3.31
N LYS A 20 -37.13 -1.40 2.73
CA LYS A 20 -35.81 -0.80 2.43
C LYS A 20 -35.96 0.22 1.29
N ARG A 21 -34.94 1.09 1.16
CA ARG A 21 -34.88 2.12 0.11
C ARG A 21 -34.84 1.56 -1.32
N ASP A 22 -34.35 0.35 -1.49
CA ASP A 22 -34.31 -0.40 -2.74
C ASP A 22 -35.64 -1.15 -3.04
N GLY A 23 -36.68 -0.94 -2.21
CA GLY A 23 -37.99 -1.54 -2.32
C GLY A 23 -38.16 -2.92 -1.70
N ARG A 24 -37.07 -3.58 -1.28
CA ARG A 24 -37.15 -4.88 -0.57
C ARG A 24 -37.85 -4.74 0.78
N ILE A 25 -38.55 -5.78 1.16
CA ILE A 25 -39.27 -5.85 2.44
C ILE A 25 -38.50 -6.87 3.32
N GLU A 26 -38.06 -6.43 4.47
CA GLU A 26 -37.34 -7.26 5.48
C GLU A 26 -38.11 -7.27 6.80
N ASP A 27 -37.75 -8.20 7.68
CA ASP A 27 -38.29 -8.24 9.04
C ASP A 27 -37.78 -7.05 9.86
N PHE A 28 -38.65 -6.54 10.75
CA PHE A 28 -38.32 -5.46 11.63
C PHE A 28 -37.30 -5.93 12.70
N ASP A 29 -36.20 -5.19 12.86
CA ASP A 29 -35.13 -5.51 13.80
C ASP A 29 -34.86 -4.32 14.75
N LYS A 30 -35.30 -4.46 15.99
CA LYS A 30 -35.10 -3.48 17.07
C LYS A 30 -33.64 -3.13 17.28
N LYS A 31 -32.72 -4.11 17.21
CA LYS A 31 -31.31 -3.89 17.47
C LYS A 31 -30.69 -2.84 16.53
N LYS A 32 -31.18 -2.72 15.31
CA LYS A 32 -30.72 -1.69 14.36
C LYS A 32 -31.09 -0.29 14.82
N ILE A 33 -32.22 -0.10 15.46
CA ILE A 33 -32.65 1.19 16.02
C ILE A 33 -31.83 1.50 17.26
N THR A 34 -31.74 0.55 18.19
CA THR A 34 -30.96 0.71 19.44
C THR A 34 -29.51 1.08 19.12
N ASN A 35 -28.86 0.38 18.20
CA ASN A 35 -27.49 0.68 17.79
C ASN A 35 -27.33 2.05 17.13
N ALA A 36 -28.32 2.51 16.37
CA ALA A 36 -28.28 3.83 15.75
C ALA A 36 -28.44 4.95 16.79
N ILE A 37 -29.33 4.78 17.77
CA ILE A 37 -29.52 5.69 18.90
C ILE A 37 -28.28 5.71 19.79
N PHE A 38 -27.73 4.54 20.12
CA PHE A 38 -26.50 4.44 20.91
C PHE A 38 -25.35 5.22 20.28
N LYS A 39 -25.09 5.05 18.97
CA LYS A 39 -24.05 5.80 18.27
C LYS A 39 -24.25 7.31 18.35
N ALA A 40 -25.46 7.80 18.28
CA ALA A 40 -25.77 9.22 18.39
C ALA A 40 -25.59 9.75 19.82
N LEU A 41 -26.06 9.01 20.83
CA LEU A 41 -25.87 9.32 22.26
C LEU A 41 -24.37 9.36 22.58
N TYR A 42 -23.66 8.36 22.12
CA TYR A 42 -22.23 8.25 22.34
C TYR A 42 -21.44 9.43 21.76
N ALA A 43 -21.75 9.85 20.53
CA ALA A 43 -21.11 10.98 19.87
C ALA A 43 -21.27 12.32 20.60
N VAL A 44 -22.29 12.47 21.45
CA VAL A 44 -22.65 13.75 22.09
C VAL A 44 -22.41 13.74 23.60
N GLU A 45 -22.68 12.63 24.29
CA GLU A 45 -22.78 12.56 25.75
C GLU A 45 -21.86 11.51 26.41
N GLY A 46 -21.11 10.72 25.62
CA GLY A 46 -20.40 9.55 26.16
C GLY A 46 -21.36 8.39 26.47
N GLU A 47 -20.98 7.48 27.38
CA GLU A 47 -21.71 6.22 27.59
C GLU A 47 -23.17 6.33 27.98
N ASN A 48 -24.04 5.55 27.28
CA ASN A 48 -25.34 5.18 27.84
C ASN A 48 -26.06 4.05 27.06
N ASP A 49 -25.62 2.78 27.19
CA ASP A 49 -26.31 1.61 26.63
C ASP A 49 -27.72 1.46 27.19
N GLU A 50 -27.93 1.77 28.48
CA GLU A 50 -29.23 1.70 29.14
C GLU A 50 -30.20 2.76 28.62
N THR A 51 -29.70 3.96 28.37
CA THR A 51 -30.46 5.05 27.76
C THR A 51 -30.82 4.75 26.32
N ALA A 52 -29.90 4.19 25.52
CA ALA A 52 -30.17 3.80 24.15
C ALA A 52 -31.28 2.73 24.07
N ASN A 53 -31.26 1.76 24.96
CA ASN A 53 -32.28 0.74 25.07
C ASN A 53 -33.64 1.35 25.46
N THR A 54 -33.64 2.21 26.46
CA THR A 54 -34.88 2.90 26.97
C THR A 54 -35.52 3.73 25.85
N ILE A 55 -34.74 4.57 25.17
CA ILE A 55 -35.24 5.41 24.07
C ILE A 55 -35.73 4.53 22.91
N SER A 56 -35.01 3.43 22.61
CA SER A 56 -35.41 2.49 21.59
C SER A 56 -36.75 1.82 21.89
N ASP A 57 -37.02 1.50 23.17
CA ASP A 57 -38.32 0.97 23.61
C ASP A 57 -39.45 1.99 23.39
N ILE A 58 -39.23 3.25 23.74
CA ILE A 58 -40.18 4.35 23.49
C ILE A 58 -40.44 4.53 22.01
N VAL A 59 -39.39 4.46 21.16
CA VAL A 59 -39.52 4.51 19.69
C VAL A 59 -40.41 3.40 19.18
N ILE A 60 -40.21 2.16 19.66
CA ILE A 60 -41.00 1.01 19.22
C ILE A 60 -42.46 1.16 19.66
N GLU A 61 -42.69 1.57 20.90
CA GLU A 61 -44.07 1.81 21.38
C GLU A 61 -44.78 2.89 20.56
N LYS A 62 -44.11 3.95 20.17
CA LYS A 62 -44.65 4.97 19.27
C LYS A 62 -44.94 4.41 17.87
N LEU A 63 -43.99 3.64 17.30
CA LEU A 63 -44.17 3.03 16.00
C LEU A 63 -45.40 2.09 15.99
N ASP A 64 -45.56 1.27 17.03
CA ASP A 64 -46.65 0.36 17.19
C ASP A 64 -47.98 1.11 17.37
N ARG A 65 -47.98 2.20 18.11
CA ARG A 65 -49.20 3.02 18.31
C ARG A 65 -49.62 3.77 17.06
N LEU A 66 -48.67 4.32 16.29
CA LEU A 66 -48.99 5.18 15.14
C LEU A 66 -49.16 4.40 13.85
N TYR A 67 -48.56 3.23 13.73
CA TYR A 67 -48.46 2.51 12.46
C TYR A 67 -48.75 1.01 12.58
N ALA A 68 -49.58 0.61 13.53
CA ALA A 68 -49.97 -0.79 13.74
C ALA A 68 -50.32 -1.52 12.43
N GLY A 69 -49.69 -2.67 12.18
CA GLY A 69 -49.95 -3.51 11.03
C GLY A 69 -49.47 -3.02 9.68
N GLN A 70 -48.76 -1.88 9.61
CA GLN A 70 -48.21 -1.33 8.36
C GLN A 70 -46.78 -1.80 8.11
N THR A 71 -46.38 -1.82 6.83
CA THR A 71 -44.98 -1.95 6.44
C THR A 71 -44.36 -0.56 6.37
N LEU A 72 -43.44 -0.25 7.28
CA LEU A 72 -42.86 1.09 7.41
C LEU A 72 -41.67 1.29 6.48
N SER A 73 -41.48 2.53 6.03
CA SER A 73 -40.24 2.93 5.40
C SER A 73 -39.12 3.17 6.45
N ILE A 74 -37.85 3.06 6.04
CA ILE A 74 -36.72 3.42 6.91
C ILE A 74 -36.83 4.90 7.33
N GLU A 75 -37.25 5.76 6.42
CA GLU A 75 -37.43 7.19 6.64
C GLU A 75 -38.43 7.46 7.77
N THR A 76 -39.59 6.83 7.75
CA THR A 76 -40.63 6.93 8.78
C THR A 76 -40.10 6.53 10.16
N ILE A 77 -39.36 5.42 10.21
CA ILE A 77 -38.71 4.96 11.47
C ILE A 77 -37.72 5.99 12.00
N GLN A 78 -36.88 6.52 11.12
CA GLN A 78 -35.85 7.51 11.48
C GLN A 78 -36.47 8.85 11.93
N ASP A 79 -37.59 9.26 11.35
CA ASP A 79 -38.29 10.48 11.78
C ASP A 79 -38.84 10.31 13.20
N VAL A 80 -39.41 9.16 13.52
CA VAL A 80 -39.88 8.84 14.88
C VAL A 80 -38.70 8.78 15.88
N VAL A 81 -37.53 8.28 15.48
CA VAL A 81 -36.32 8.31 16.32
C VAL A 81 -35.91 9.75 16.65
N VAL A 82 -35.83 10.63 15.64
CA VAL A 82 -35.45 12.04 15.81
C VAL A 82 -36.42 12.76 16.75
N GLU A 83 -37.72 12.53 16.54
CA GLU A 83 -38.78 13.13 17.39
C GLU A 83 -38.70 12.61 18.83
N THR A 84 -38.52 11.29 19.01
CA THR A 84 -38.44 10.69 20.35
C THR A 84 -37.22 11.18 21.13
N LEU A 85 -36.04 11.28 20.48
CA LEU A 85 -34.84 11.85 21.09
C LEU A 85 -35.08 13.29 21.58
N ARG A 86 -35.82 14.11 20.81
CA ARG A 86 -36.16 15.48 21.19
C ARG A 86 -37.13 15.52 22.39
N GLU A 87 -38.19 14.72 22.34
CA GLU A 87 -39.19 14.66 23.39
C GLU A 87 -38.66 14.12 24.74
N THR A 88 -37.64 13.25 24.67
CA THR A 88 -36.96 12.69 25.83
C THR A 88 -35.84 13.58 26.37
N GLY A 89 -35.69 14.81 25.85
CA GLY A 89 -34.74 15.82 26.35
C GLY A 89 -33.33 15.71 25.71
N TYR A 90 -33.11 14.83 24.74
CA TYR A 90 -31.84 14.65 24.06
C TYR A 90 -31.73 15.48 22.75
N GLU A 91 -31.94 16.80 22.84
CA GLU A 91 -31.96 17.69 21.67
C GLU A 91 -30.63 17.68 20.88
N ARG A 92 -29.48 17.69 21.59
CA ARG A 92 -28.16 17.64 20.94
C ARG A 92 -27.93 16.31 20.21
N VAL A 93 -28.36 15.21 20.83
CA VAL A 93 -28.29 13.87 20.23
C VAL A 93 -29.23 13.76 19.03
N SER A 94 -30.43 14.30 19.12
CA SER A 94 -31.38 14.38 18.01
C SER A 94 -30.80 15.16 16.82
N SER A 95 -30.11 16.27 17.08
CA SER A 95 -29.46 17.07 16.05
C SER A 95 -28.31 16.31 15.40
N GLU A 96 -27.45 15.64 16.16
CA GLU A 96 -26.36 14.82 15.62
C GLU A 96 -26.89 13.63 14.81
N TYR A 97 -27.92 12.94 15.30
CA TYR A 97 -28.57 11.85 14.58
C TYR A 97 -29.12 12.33 13.21
N LYS A 98 -29.76 13.52 13.20
CA LYS A 98 -30.26 14.14 11.98
C LYS A 98 -29.12 14.51 11.02
N SER A 99 -28.08 15.16 11.51
CA SER A 99 -26.89 15.53 10.70
C SER A 99 -26.17 14.32 10.09
N TYR A 100 -26.05 13.23 10.85
CA TYR A 100 -25.49 11.97 10.35
C TYR A 100 -26.37 11.36 9.22
N ARG A 101 -27.70 11.41 9.39
CA ARG A 101 -28.67 10.95 8.40
C ARG A 101 -28.59 11.77 7.10
N GLU A 102 -28.46 13.09 7.21
CA GLU A 102 -28.34 14.02 6.08
C GLU A 102 -27.04 13.76 5.32
N ARG A 103 -25.91 13.68 6.00
CA ARG A 103 -24.61 13.30 5.40
C ARG A 103 -24.69 11.98 4.61
N LYS A 104 -25.35 10.96 5.17
CA LYS A 104 -25.56 9.69 4.45
C LYS A 104 -26.51 9.79 3.25
N ALA A 105 -27.50 10.66 3.32
CA ALA A 105 -28.41 10.92 2.20
C ALA A 105 -27.68 11.64 1.06
N GLU A 106 -26.86 12.63 1.37
CA GLU A 106 -26.01 13.36 0.42
C GLU A 106 -25.04 12.41 -0.30
N LEU A 107 -24.34 11.55 0.44
CA LEU A 107 -23.45 10.56 -0.15
C LEU A 107 -24.17 9.59 -1.10
N ARG A 108 -25.41 9.19 -0.77
CA ARG A 108 -26.20 8.35 -1.67
C ARG A 108 -26.64 9.11 -2.92
N ALA A 109 -27.09 10.35 -2.76
CA ALA A 109 -27.47 11.21 -3.88
C ALA A 109 -26.28 11.44 -4.83
N LEU A 110 -25.11 11.77 -4.25
CA LEU A 110 -23.86 11.95 -4.98
C LEU A 110 -23.47 10.68 -5.77
N ARG A 111 -23.57 9.52 -5.14
CA ARG A 111 -23.32 8.25 -5.81
C ARG A 111 -24.26 8.01 -6.99
N GLY A 112 -25.55 8.31 -6.82
CA GLY A 112 -26.54 8.25 -7.91
C GLY A 112 -26.20 9.20 -9.05
N GLU A 113 -25.84 10.46 -8.74
CA GLU A 113 -25.41 11.48 -9.72
C GLU A 113 -24.17 11.02 -10.51
N LEU A 114 -23.18 10.40 -9.83
CA LEU A 114 -21.95 9.89 -10.44
C LEU A 114 -22.12 8.53 -11.16
N GLY A 115 -23.33 7.96 -11.18
CA GLY A 115 -23.58 6.63 -11.74
C GLY A 115 -22.90 5.50 -10.98
N ILE A 116 -22.64 5.68 -9.67
CA ILE A 116 -22.10 4.67 -8.77
C ILE A 116 -23.29 4.01 -8.06
N LEU A 117 -23.96 3.12 -8.78
CA LEU A 117 -25.24 2.50 -8.32
C LEU A 117 -25.06 1.62 -7.08
N ASP A 118 -23.90 0.96 -6.95
CA ASP A 118 -23.57 0.11 -5.81
C ASP A 118 -22.41 0.67 -4.98
N ALA A 119 -22.36 0.36 -3.67
CA ALA A 119 -21.13 0.47 -2.90
C ALA A 119 -20.04 -0.34 -3.61
N PRO A 120 -18.75 0.06 -3.52
CA PRO A 120 -17.68 -0.74 -4.12
C PRO A 120 -17.86 -2.18 -3.64
N LYS A 121 -17.94 -3.14 -4.58
CA LYS A 121 -18.01 -4.57 -4.25
C LYS A 121 -16.65 -4.98 -3.68
N LEU A 122 -16.47 -4.65 -2.41
CA LEU A 122 -15.28 -5.00 -1.67
C LEU A 122 -15.32 -6.48 -1.31
N THR A 123 -14.20 -7.15 -1.46
CA THR A 123 -14.03 -8.51 -0.94
C THR A 123 -14.08 -8.49 0.59
N VAL A 124 -14.35 -9.63 1.22
CA VAL A 124 -14.32 -9.73 2.70
C VAL A 124 -12.94 -9.31 3.22
N ASN A 125 -11.88 -9.69 2.53
CA ASN A 125 -10.51 -9.29 2.83
C ASN A 125 -10.31 -7.77 2.81
N ALA A 126 -10.83 -7.10 1.79
CA ALA A 126 -10.77 -5.65 1.69
C ALA A 126 -11.49 -4.98 2.87
N ILE A 127 -12.67 -5.49 3.24
CA ILE A 127 -13.44 -4.97 4.38
C ILE A 127 -12.64 -5.13 5.67
N GLU A 128 -12.09 -6.31 5.95
CA GLU A 128 -11.34 -6.56 7.18
C GLU A 128 -10.07 -5.70 7.27
N VAL A 129 -9.34 -5.54 6.16
CA VAL A 129 -8.17 -4.65 6.10
C VAL A 129 -8.58 -3.20 6.36
N LEU A 130 -9.67 -2.74 5.75
CA LEU A 130 -10.21 -1.39 5.97
C LEU A 130 -10.61 -1.18 7.43
N GLU A 131 -11.35 -2.12 8.01
CA GLU A 131 -11.78 -2.09 9.40
C GLU A 131 -10.62 -2.08 10.40
N LYS A 132 -9.58 -2.87 10.15
CA LYS A 132 -8.43 -2.97 11.05
C LYS A 132 -7.49 -1.77 11.00
N ARG A 133 -7.34 -1.13 9.82
CA ARG A 133 -6.25 -0.18 9.59
C ARG A 133 -6.66 1.21 9.12
N TYR A 134 -7.81 1.37 8.45
CA TYR A 134 -8.12 2.60 7.71
C TYR A 134 -9.33 3.36 8.23
N LEU A 135 -10.40 2.63 8.60
CA LEU A 135 -11.63 3.27 9.02
C LEU A 135 -11.48 3.95 10.37
N LEU A 136 -12.07 5.12 10.50
CA LEU A 136 -12.06 5.89 11.74
C LEU A 136 -12.78 5.14 12.85
N ARG A 137 -12.21 5.27 14.05
CA ARG A 137 -12.75 4.72 15.30
C ARG A 137 -12.90 5.81 16.31
N ASN A 138 -13.88 5.66 17.18
CA ASN A 138 -14.03 6.51 18.38
C ASN A 138 -13.03 6.08 19.48
N GLU A 139 -13.02 6.79 20.60
CA GLU A 139 -12.14 6.52 21.75
C GLU A 139 -12.33 5.12 22.36
N ARG A 140 -13.46 4.47 22.12
CA ARG A 140 -13.73 3.08 22.54
C ARG A 140 -13.30 2.03 21.51
N GLY A 141 -12.70 2.45 20.39
CA GLY A 141 -12.30 1.55 19.33
C GLY A 141 -13.42 1.09 18.40
N GLU A 142 -14.65 1.62 18.52
CA GLU A 142 -15.75 1.29 17.63
C GLU A 142 -15.63 2.04 16.30
N MET A 143 -15.98 1.38 15.20
CA MET A 143 -15.96 1.99 13.88
C MET A 143 -17.07 3.03 13.73
N ILE A 144 -16.68 4.24 13.32
CA ILE A 144 -17.58 5.36 13.08
C ILE A 144 -17.68 5.75 11.62
N GLU A 145 -16.94 5.07 10.74
CA GLU A 145 -16.82 5.34 9.32
C GLU A 145 -17.05 4.08 8.49
N THR A 146 -17.66 4.20 7.34
CA THR A 146 -17.76 3.16 6.30
C THR A 146 -16.71 3.38 5.22
N PRO A 147 -16.37 2.36 4.41
CA PRO A 147 -15.45 2.53 3.29
C PRO A 147 -15.82 3.67 2.32
N THR A 148 -17.10 3.85 2.05
CA THR A 148 -17.59 4.94 1.18
C THR A 148 -17.37 6.30 1.81
N GLU A 149 -17.63 6.43 3.11
CA GLU A 149 -17.38 7.67 3.87
C GLU A 149 -15.89 7.99 3.94
N MET A 150 -15.03 6.98 4.10
CA MET A 150 -13.58 7.15 4.03
C MET A 150 -13.14 7.73 2.66
N PHE A 151 -13.59 7.13 1.55
CA PHE A 151 -13.22 7.65 0.24
C PHE A 151 -13.74 9.08 0.01
N TRP A 152 -14.92 9.41 0.51
CA TRP A 152 -15.45 10.76 0.44
C TRP A 152 -14.65 11.76 1.30
N ARG A 153 -14.35 11.41 2.54
CA ARG A 153 -13.49 12.21 3.43
C ARG A 153 -12.16 12.54 2.78
N VAL A 154 -11.48 11.52 2.23
CA VAL A 154 -10.21 11.68 1.53
C VAL A 154 -10.35 12.58 0.29
N ALA A 155 -11.40 12.36 -0.51
CA ALA A 155 -11.65 13.16 -1.72
C ALA A 155 -11.85 14.65 -1.39
N VAL A 156 -12.67 14.95 -0.40
CA VAL A 156 -12.94 16.33 0.05
C VAL A 156 -11.67 16.98 0.61
N ALA A 157 -10.95 16.27 1.49
CA ALA A 157 -9.71 16.78 2.06
C ALA A 157 -8.67 17.10 0.99
N VAL A 158 -8.47 16.22 0.00
CA VAL A 158 -7.49 16.47 -1.06
C VAL A 158 -7.97 17.55 -2.03
N ALA A 159 -9.27 17.62 -2.32
CA ALA A 159 -9.82 18.66 -3.17
C ALA A 159 -9.73 20.06 -2.55
N SER A 160 -9.64 20.18 -1.22
CA SER A 160 -9.53 21.48 -0.56
C SER A 160 -8.32 22.32 -1.02
N ALA A 161 -7.26 21.66 -1.52
CA ALA A 161 -6.11 22.34 -2.14
C ALA A 161 -6.49 23.23 -3.33
N GLU A 162 -7.59 22.94 -4.04
CA GLU A 162 -8.06 23.73 -5.18
C GLU A 162 -8.37 25.18 -4.78
N THR A 163 -8.74 25.44 -3.53
CA THR A 163 -8.99 26.79 -3.02
C THR A 163 -7.79 27.71 -3.19
N MET A 164 -6.57 27.17 -3.09
CA MET A 164 -5.32 27.94 -3.26
C MET A 164 -5.14 28.45 -4.68
N TYR A 165 -5.82 27.82 -5.64
CA TYR A 165 -5.68 28.08 -7.07
C TYR A 165 -6.96 28.59 -7.72
N GLY A 166 -7.99 28.90 -6.93
CA GLY A 166 -9.29 29.37 -7.44
C GLY A 166 -10.09 28.30 -8.18
N GLY A 167 -9.79 27.01 -7.93
CA GLY A 167 -10.47 25.88 -8.55
C GLY A 167 -11.78 25.51 -7.84
N ASP A 168 -12.62 24.72 -8.52
CA ASP A 168 -13.88 24.21 -7.98
C ASP A 168 -13.61 22.96 -7.10
N VAL A 169 -13.66 23.17 -5.77
CA VAL A 169 -13.42 22.13 -4.76
C VAL A 169 -14.44 21.00 -4.88
N ASP A 170 -15.73 21.32 -5.05
CA ASP A 170 -16.80 20.32 -5.06
C ASP A 170 -16.72 19.45 -6.32
N ALA A 171 -16.48 20.05 -7.48
CA ALA A 171 -16.28 19.31 -8.71
C ALA A 171 -15.08 18.36 -8.60
N LYS A 172 -13.95 18.81 -8.03
CA LYS A 172 -12.75 17.99 -7.86
C LYS A 172 -12.92 16.90 -6.79
N ALA A 173 -13.62 17.19 -5.70
CA ALA A 173 -13.96 16.17 -4.71
C ALA A 173 -14.79 15.04 -5.34
N LYS A 174 -15.77 15.37 -6.20
CA LYS A 174 -16.58 14.39 -6.94
C LYS A 174 -15.72 13.56 -7.91
N GLU A 175 -14.81 14.17 -8.64
CA GLU A 175 -13.88 13.47 -9.55
C GLU A 175 -12.98 12.48 -8.78
N PHE A 176 -12.37 12.93 -7.69
CA PHE A 176 -11.50 12.11 -6.84
C PHE A 176 -12.27 10.95 -6.18
N PHE A 177 -13.45 11.24 -5.64
CA PHE A 177 -14.33 10.21 -5.08
C PHE A 177 -14.72 9.15 -6.10
N LYS A 178 -15.03 9.56 -7.33
CA LYS A 178 -15.43 8.67 -8.41
C LYS A 178 -14.37 7.62 -8.72
N ILE A 179 -13.11 8.02 -8.92
CA ILE A 179 -12.03 7.07 -9.25
C ILE A 179 -11.67 6.15 -8.08
N MET A 180 -11.74 6.64 -6.83
CA MET A 180 -11.48 5.82 -5.64
C MET A 180 -12.64 4.85 -5.36
N SER A 181 -13.88 5.30 -5.39
CA SER A 181 -15.04 4.43 -5.11
C SER A 181 -15.30 3.39 -6.20
N ARG A 182 -14.81 3.60 -7.41
CA ARG A 182 -14.79 2.60 -8.49
C ARG A 182 -13.58 1.67 -8.43
N LEU A 183 -12.68 1.88 -7.46
CA LEU A 183 -11.41 1.15 -7.33
C LEU A 183 -10.55 1.22 -8.60
N GLU A 184 -10.64 2.33 -9.32
CA GLU A 184 -9.86 2.64 -10.51
C GLU A 184 -8.48 3.21 -10.14
N PHE A 185 -8.41 3.91 -9.01
CA PHE A 185 -7.21 4.49 -8.42
C PHE A 185 -7.33 4.48 -6.89
N LEU A 186 -6.23 4.16 -6.20
CA LEU A 186 -6.12 4.35 -4.76
C LEU A 186 -4.80 5.05 -4.42
N PRO A 187 -4.82 6.06 -3.52
CA PRO A 187 -3.60 6.66 -2.98
C PRO A 187 -2.95 5.73 -1.96
N ASN A 188 -1.73 6.06 -1.55
CA ASN A 188 -1.00 5.35 -0.51
C ASN A 188 -1.75 5.34 0.83
N SER A 189 -1.40 4.37 1.67
CA SER A 189 -2.05 4.13 2.96
C SER A 189 -2.09 5.37 3.87
N PRO A 190 -0.99 6.15 4.09
CA PRO A 190 -1.04 7.37 4.90
C PRO A 190 -2.10 8.36 4.42
N THR A 191 -2.27 8.56 3.12
CA THR A 191 -3.33 9.43 2.60
C THR A 191 -4.72 8.88 2.93
N LEU A 192 -4.96 7.56 2.76
CA LEU A 192 -6.27 6.96 3.04
C LEU A 192 -6.68 7.07 4.50
N PHE A 193 -5.77 6.86 5.45
CA PHE A 193 -6.15 6.87 6.87
C PHE A 193 -6.00 8.22 7.57
N ASN A 194 -5.15 9.17 7.06
CA ASN A 194 -4.91 10.45 7.71
C ASN A 194 -5.63 11.65 7.05
N ALA A 195 -5.85 11.64 5.71
CA ALA A 195 -6.43 12.79 5.04
C ALA A 195 -7.85 13.10 5.55
N GLY A 196 -8.10 14.36 5.94
CA GLY A 196 -9.38 14.81 6.46
C GLY A 196 -9.71 14.31 7.86
N THR A 197 -8.69 13.95 8.64
CA THR A 197 -8.81 13.63 10.08
C THR A 197 -8.18 14.73 10.92
N ASP A 198 -8.50 14.76 12.21
CA ASP A 198 -7.97 15.74 13.17
C ASP A 198 -6.56 15.39 13.67
N THR A 199 -5.94 14.30 13.16
CA THR A 199 -4.66 13.79 13.71
C THR A 199 -3.45 14.64 13.37
N ASN A 200 -3.53 15.49 12.35
CA ASN A 200 -2.40 16.29 11.83
C ASN A 200 -1.16 15.43 11.45
N PHE A 201 -1.40 14.19 11.03
CA PHE A 201 -0.34 13.27 10.59
C PHE A 201 -0.07 13.37 9.10
N GLY A 202 1.19 13.10 8.69
CA GLY A 202 1.63 13.17 7.30
C GLY A 202 0.85 12.25 6.37
N LEU A 203 0.75 12.67 5.10
CA LEU A 203 0.07 11.94 4.03
C LEU A 203 1.04 11.22 3.09
N SER A 204 2.33 11.53 3.15
CA SER A 204 3.38 10.89 2.35
C SER A 204 3.75 9.52 2.93
N ALA A 205 4.06 8.56 2.03
CA ALA A 205 4.46 7.21 2.42
C ALA A 205 5.98 7.04 2.50
N CYS A 206 6.75 7.81 1.73
CA CYS A 206 8.18 7.58 1.48
C CYS A 206 8.99 8.80 1.89
N TYR A 207 10.07 8.56 2.64
CA TYR A 207 10.98 9.58 3.14
C TYR A 207 12.41 9.09 3.06
N VAL A 208 13.36 10.03 2.88
CA VAL A 208 14.79 9.78 3.08
C VAL A 208 15.34 10.81 4.06
N LEU A 209 16.07 10.36 5.07
CA LEU A 209 16.74 11.21 6.04
C LEU A 209 18.25 11.08 5.94
N PRO A 210 19.01 12.17 6.11
CA PRO A 210 20.47 12.11 6.22
C PRO A 210 20.90 11.58 7.59
N ILE A 211 22.07 10.99 7.66
CA ILE A 211 22.76 10.67 8.93
C ILE A 211 24.13 11.34 8.90
N GLU A 212 24.34 12.31 9.77
CA GLU A 212 25.64 12.96 9.93
C GLU A 212 26.56 12.16 10.84
N ASP A 213 27.89 12.19 10.58
CA ASP A 213 28.91 11.47 11.36
C ASP A 213 29.19 12.13 12.73
N SER A 214 28.14 12.27 13.53
CA SER A 214 28.19 12.75 14.91
C SER A 214 27.07 12.13 15.73
N LEU A 215 27.24 12.00 17.06
CA LEU A 215 26.17 11.51 17.93
C LEU A 215 24.91 12.39 17.83
N GLU A 216 25.08 13.71 17.80
CA GLU A 216 23.97 14.64 17.65
C GLU A 216 23.21 14.39 16.34
N GLY A 217 23.92 14.26 15.20
CA GLY A 217 23.31 13.98 13.90
C GLY A 217 22.61 12.62 13.86
N ILE A 218 23.24 11.57 14.39
CA ILE A 218 22.65 10.22 14.47
C ILE A 218 21.35 10.23 15.28
N PHE A 219 21.37 10.82 16.50
CA PHE A 219 20.18 10.84 17.34
C PHE A 219 19.11 11.84 16.85
N THR A 220 19.50 12.88 16.14
CA THR A 220 18.55 13.76 15.43
C THR A 220 17.82 12.98 14.32
N SER A 221 18.55 12.19 13.52
CA SER A 221 17.94 11.32 12.50
C SER A 221 17.04 10.28 13.13
N LEU A 222 17.41 9.66 14.24
CA LEU A 222 16.58 8.72 14.99
C LEU A 222 15.28 9.38 15.48
N LYS A 223 15.35 10.57 16.09
CA LYS A 223 14.17 11.34 16.50
C LYS A 223 13.26 11.65 15.30
N ASN A 224 13.83 12.12 14.21
CA ASN A 224 13.09 12.48 13.01
C ASN A 224 12.39 11.26 12.38
N MET A 225 13.07 10.11 12.35
CA MET A 225 12.50 8.83 11.96
C MET A 225 11.25 8.51 12.79
N ALA A 226 11.35 8.61 14.11
CA ALA A 226 10.25 8.32 15.03
C ALA A 226 9.00 9.15 14.73
N LEU A 227 9.16 10.43 14.44
CA LEU A 227 8.06 11.34 14.07
C LEU A 227 7.43 10.98 12.72
N ILE A 228 8.24 10.56 11.75
CA ILE A 228 7.76 10.13 10.44
C ILE A 228 7.02 8.79 10.55
N GLU A 229 7.60 7.80 11.24
CA GLU A 229 6.98 6.49 11.44
C GLU A 229 5.66 6.58 12.20
N GLN A 230 5.55 7.49 13.18
CA GLN A 230 4.29 7.76 13.89
C GLN A 230 3.16 8.16 12.92
N SER A 231 3.49 8.87 11.84
CA SER A 231 2.52 9.27 10.80
C SER A 231 2.24 8.17 9.76
N GLY A 232 2.99 7.06 9.81
CA GLY A 232 2.86 5.93 8.87
C GLY A 232 3.80 5.97 7.68
N GLY A 233 4.77 6.90 7.65
CA GLY A 233 5.80 6.98 6.63
C GLY A 233 6.91 5.94 6.82
N GLY A 234 7.46 5.39 5.74
CA GLY A 234 8.68 4.59 5.74
C GLY A 234 9.90 5.43 5.44
N VAL A 235 11.02 5.14 6.10
CA VAL A 235 12.23 5.98 6.05
C VAL A 235 13.42 5.23 5.48
N GLY A 236 14.15 5.85 4.55
CA GLY A 236 15.44 5.38 4.07
C GLY A 236 16.59 6.22 4.58
N PHE A 237 17.73 5.57 4.76
CA PHE A 237 18.97 6.19 5.22
C PHE A 237 20.14 5.76 4.35
N ASP A 238 21.08 6.68 4.14
CA ASP A 238 22.42 6.37 3.69
C ASP A 238 23.38 6.42 4.89
N PHE A 239 23.93 5.27 5.24
CA PHE A 239 24.90 5.14 6.34
C PHE A 239 26.36 5.36 5.90
N SER A 240 26.58 5.68 4.63
CA SER A 240 27.93 5.73 4.01
C SER A 240 28.79 6.88 4.48
N GLU A 241 28.22 7.92 5.06
CA GLU A 241 28.99 9.04 5.61
C GLU A 241 29.49 8.77 7.05
N LEU A 242 28.93 7.76 7.74
CA LEU A 242 29.41 7.38 9.07
C LEU A 242 30.84 6.78 8.99
N ARG A 243 31.70 7.18 9.89
CA ARG A 243 33.05 6.59 10.03
C ARG A 243 32.95 5.10 10.32
N HIS A 244 33.92 4.35 9.80
CA HIS A 244 33.97 2.90 9.97
C HIS A 244 34.26 2.46 11.41
N ALA A 245 33.94 1.23 11.75
CA ALA A 245 34.31 0.60 13.01
C ALA A 245 35.86 0.64 13.20
N GLY A 246 36.30 1.02 14.40
CA GLY A 246 37.70 1.14 14.71
C GLY A 246 38.36 2.46 14.29
N ASP A 247 37.69 3.37 13.60
CA ASP A 247 38.21 4.72 13.30
C ASP A 247 38.28 5.57 14.58
N VAL A 248 39.22 6.53 14.61
CA VAL A 248 39.51 7.35 15.80
C VAL A 248 38.38 8.36 16.06
N VAL A 249 37.92 8.39 17.29
CA VAL A 249 37.04 9.44 17.82
C VAL A 249 37.91 10.52 18.50
N LYS A 250 38.17 11.61 17.77
CA LYS A 250 39.14 12.67 18.24
C LYS A 250 38.80 13.26 19.60
N THR A 251 37.51 13.35 19.97
CA THR A 251 37.07 13.96 21.24
C THR A 251 37.33 13.08 22.46
N THR A 252 37.29 11.76 22.29
CA THR A 252 37.44 10.80 23.40
C THR A 252 38.72 9.97 23.31
N MET A 253 39.48 10.08 22.22
CA MET A 253 40.61 9.22 21.87
C MET A 253 40.24 7.72 21.83
N GLY A 254 38.96 7.41 21.77
CA GLY A 254 38.43 6.08 21.62
C GLY A 254 38.25 5.67 20.15
N VAL A 255 37.57 4.53 19.93
CA VAL A 255 37.29 3.99 18.60
C VAL A 255 35.79 4.03 18.28
N ALA A 256 35.46 4.25 17.01
CA ALA A 256 34.08 4.26 16.52
C ALA A 256 33.48 2.84 16.44
N SER A 257 32.17 2.76 16.60
CA SER A 257 31.42 1.50 16.56
C SER A 257 30.99 1.08 15.13
N GLY A 258 31.07 2.00 14.16
CA GLY A 258 30.68 1.79 12.77
C GLY A 258 29.16 1.83 12.50
N PRO A 259 28.75 1.89 11.22
CA PRO A 259 27.37 2.06 10.79
C PRO A 259 26.45 0.92 11.26
N VAL A 260 26.87 -0.34 11.16
CA VAL A 260 26.05 -1.52 11.53
C VAL A 260 25.66 -1.50 13.01
N SER A 261 26.54 -1.00 13.88
CA SER A 261 26.23 -0.86 15.31
C SER A 261 25.15 0.17 15.58
N PHE A 262 25.15 1.28 14.86
CA PHE A 262 24.11 2.30 14.99
C PHE A 262 22.77 1.85 14.40
N MET A 263 22.77 1.07 13.31
CA MET A 263 21.53 0.48 12.76
C MET A 263 20.74 -0.28 13.82
N LYS A 264 21.37 -0.95 14.78
CA LYS A 264 20.69 -1.66 15.88
C LYS A 264 19.85 -0.75 16.78
N ILE A 265 20.27 0.51 16.96
CA ILE A 265 19.51 1.51 17.75
C ILE A 265 18.24 1.90 17.00
N PHE A 266 18.34 2.14 15.69
CA PHE A 266 17.19 2.44 14.85
C PHE A 266 16.20 1.26 14.79
N ASP A 267 16.69 0.04 14.63
CA ASP A 267 15.90 -1.19 14.63
C ASP A 267 15.12 -1.36 15.94
N ALA A 268 15.80 -1.19 17.09
CA ALA A 268 15.18 -1.25 18.41
C ALA A 268 14.12 -0.16 18.62
N ALA A 269 14.36 1.06 18.14
CA ALA A 269 13.38 2.15 18.23
C ALA A 269 12.12 1.85 17.40
N THR A 270 12.28 1.41 16.16
CA THR A 270 11.17 1.04 15.28
C THR A 270 10.35 -0.14 15.82
N GLU A 271 10.98 -1.11 16.52
CA GLU A 271 10.25 -2.21 17.15
C GLU A 271 9.22 -1.72 18.20
N VAL A 272 9.53 -0.61 18.87
CA VAL A 272 8.66 0.00 19.89
C VAL A 272 7.63 0.95 19.28
N ILE A 273 8.01 1.66 18.21
CA ILE A 273 7.16 2.68 17.58
C ILE A 273 6.19 2.01 16.61
N LYS A 274 4.89 2.16 16.90
CA LYS A 274 3.82 1.71 15.99
C LYS A 274 3.02 2.92 15.52
N ALA A 275 2.91 3.10 14.22
CA ALA A 275 2.11 4.18 13.63
C ALA A 275 0.66 4.14 14.12
N GLY A 276 0.30 5.00 15.08
CA GLY A 276 -1.04 5.05 15.68
C GLY A 276 -1.56 3.69 16.18
N GLY A 277 -0.67 2.72 16.50
CA GLY A 277 -1.05 1.35 16.85
C GLY A 277 -1.51 0.48 15.66
N ARG A 278 -1.47 1.01 14.42
CA ARG A 278 -2.07 0.38 13.23
C ARG A 278 -1.07 -0.29 12.29
N ARG A 279 0.19 0.18 12.25
CA ARG A 279 1.22 -0.30 11.33
C ARG A 279 2.60 -0.29 12.00
N ARG A 280 3.44 -1.30 11.71
CA ARG A 280 4.85 -1.33 12.10
C ARG A 280 5.64 -0.37 11.20
N GLY A 281 6.64 0.33 11.74
CA GLY A 281 7.59 1.12 10.97
C GLY A 281 8.43 0.23 10.04
N ALA A 282 8.99 0.83 9.00
CA ALA A 282 9.86 0.14 8.06
C ALA A 282 10.98 1.08 7.64
N MET A 283 12.20 0.55 7.53
CA MET A 283 13.38 1.31 7.17
C MET A 283 14.16 0.68 6.01
N MET A 284 14.89 1.52 5.27
CA MET A 284 15.94 1.11 4.33
C MET A 284 17.27 1.59 4.86
N ALA A 285 18.25 0.70 4.94
CA ALA A 285 19.65 1.06 5.11
C ALA A 285 20.40 0.86 3.80
N VAL A 286 21.05 1.90 3.34
CA VAL A 286 21.94 1.85 2.18
C VAL A 286 23.37 2.06 2.66
N LEU A 287 24.30 1.25 2.15
CA LEU A 287 25.73 1.46 2.31
C LEU A 287 26.42 1.37 0.96
N ARG A 288 27.28 2.34 0.65
CA ARG A 288 28.08 2.32 -0.58
C ARG A 288 29.05 1.13 -0.57
N VAL A 289 29.22 0.50 -1.72
CA VAL A 289 30.09 -0.66 -1.89
C VAL A 289 31.54 -0.36 -1.56
N ASP A 290 31.98 0.89 -1.70
CA ASP A 290 33.33 1.36 -1.38
C ASP A 290 33.53 1.80 0.09
N HIS A 291 32.53 1.61 0.96
CA HIS A 291 32.65 1.87 2.39
C HIS A 291 33.58 0.83 3.07
N HIS A 292 34.38 1.22 4.03
CA HIS A 292 35.30 0.32 4.73
C HIS A 292 34.60 -0.89 5.37
N ASP A 293 33.40 -0.71 5.95
CA ASP A 293 32.65 -1.73 6.66
C ASP A 293 31.68 -2.53 5.75
N ILE A 294 31.89 -2.49 4.44
CA ILE A 294 30.96 -3.15 3.48
C ILE A 294 30.79 -4.63 3.75
N LEU A 295 31.82 -5.36 4.15
CA LEU A 295 31.73 -6.79 4.42
C LEU A 295 30.88 -7.09 5.67
N GLU A 296 30.98 -6.25 6.72
CA GLU A 296 30.12 -6.35 7.90
C GLU A 296 28.66 -6.06 7.54
N PHE A 297 28.42 -5.01 6.74
CA PHE A 297 27.07 -4.65 6.30
C PHE A 297 26.42 -5.77 5.46
N ILE A 298 27.14 -6.35 4.51
CA ILE A 298 26.64 -7.47 3.68
C ILE A 298 26.16 -8.64 4.54
N THR A 299 26.81 -8.88 5.68
CA THR A 299 26.50 -10.00 6.59
C THR A 299 25.58 -9.61 7.76
N ALA A 300 25.17 -8.35 7.86
CA ALA A 300 24.45 -7.81 9.03
C ALA A 300 23.14 -8.56 9.35
N LYS A 301 22.46 -9.13 8.33
CA LYS A 301 21.24 -9.91 8.47
C LYS A 301 21.44 -11.42 8.24
N ALA A 302 22.67 -11.91 8.33
CA ALA A 302 22.97 -13.33 8.16
C ALA A 302 22.36 -14.23 9.24
N GLN A 303 22.04 -13.70 10.41
CA GLN A 303 21.36 -14.40 11.49
C GLN A 303 19.86 -14.03 11.53
N PRO A 304 18.96 -15.00 11.70
CA PRO A 304 17.54 -14.73 11.86
C PRO A 304 17.27 -13.81 13.07
N GLY A 305 16.29 -12.89 12.92
CA GLY A 305 15.87 -12.00 14.01
C GLY A 305 16.73 -10.77 14.22
N VAL A 306 17.76 -10.53 13.38
CA VAL A 306 18.59 -9.33 13.45
C VAL A 306 18.16 -8.31 12.41
N LEU A 307 18.02 -7.03 12.81
CA LEU A 307 17.63 -5.90 11.97
C LEU A 307 16.32 -6.18 11.19
N THR A 308 15.31 -6.67 11.90
CA THR A 308 14.04 -7.13 11.30
C THR A 308 13.19 -6.01 10.72
N ASN A 309 13.38 -4.76 11.17
CA ASN A 309 12.68 -3.59 10.67
C ASN A 309 13.43 -2.88 9.53
N PHE A 310 14.62 -3.40 9.16
CA PHE A 310 15.39 -2.91 8.03
C PHE A 310 15.30 -3.82 6.80
N ASN A 311 15.05 -3.21 5.65
CA ASN A 311 15.58 -3.70 4.38
C ASN A 311 16.98 -3.12 4.21
N ILE A 312 17.93 -3.91 3.75
CA ILE A 312 19.30 -3.45 3.52
C ILE A 312 19.68 -3.59 2.06
N SER A 313 20.36 -2.60 1.51
CA SER A 313 20.82 -2.60 0.12
C SER A 313 22.23 -2.04 -0.02
N VAL A 314 23.04 -2.68 -0.85
CA VAL A 314 24.36 -2.17 -1.22
C VAL A 314 24.22 -1.23 -2.42
N ALA A 315 24.68 0.01 -2.27
CA ALA A 315 24.77 0.95 -3.39
C ALA A 315 26.05 0.65 -4.20
N VAL A 316 25.87 0.01 -5.35
CA VAL A 316 26.95 -0.33 -6.27
C VAL A 316 27.12 0.75 -7.33
N THR A 317 28.40 1.01 -7.70
CA THR A 317 28.76 1.95 -8.76
C THR A 317 29.08 1.21 -10.07
N ASP A 318 29.02 1.92 -11.19
CA ASP A 318 29.46 1.39 -12.50
C ASP A 318 30.94 0.97 -12.44
N ALA A 319 31.79 1.74 -11.75
CA ALA A 319 33.20 1.40 -11.59
C ALA A 319 33.39 0.06 -10.83
N PHE A 320 32.57 -0.21 -9.79
CA PHE A 320 32.59 -1.48 -9.09
C PHE A 320 32.12 -2.63 -9.99
N MET A 321 31.02 -2.43 -10.74
CA MET A 321 30.49 -3.45 -11.64
C MET A 321 31.49 -3.79 -12.77
N GLU A 322 32.19 -2.81 -13.28
CA GLU A 322 33.27 -3.02 -14.27
C GLU A 322 34.45 -3.77 -13.65
N ALA A 323 34.84 -3.45 -12.41
CA ALA A 323 35.88 -4.17 -11.69
C ALA A 323 35.48 -5.64 -11.43
N VAL A 324 34.20 -5.93 -11.09
CA VAL A 324 33.68 -7.29 -10.95
C VAL A 324 33.81 -8.06 -12.26
N LYS A 325 33.38 -7.46 -13.37
CA LYS A 325 33.42 -8.06 -14.70
C LYS A 325 34.83 -8.39 -15.17
N ASN A 326 35.79 -7.52 -14.87
CA ASN A 326 37.17 -7.64 -15.27
C ASN A 326 38.05 -8.35 -14.23
N ASN A 327 37.46 -8.85 -13.13
CA ASN A 327 38.16 -9.49 -12.01
C ASN A 327 39.29 -8.62 -11.43
N GLN A 328 39.00 -7.35 -11.21
CA GLN A 328 39.93 -6.35 -10.69
C GLN A 328 39.70 -6.07 -9.21
N ASP A 329 40.70 -5.47 -8.61
CA ASP A 329 40.62 -4.92 -7.26
C ASP A 329 39.95 -3.54 -7.30
N TYR A 330 39.35 -3.14 -6.15
CA TYR A 330 38.82 -1.80 -5.93
C TYR A 330 39.12 -1.31 -4.53
N ASN A 331 39.06 0.00 -4.33
CA ASN A 331 39.44 0.65 -3.09
C ASN A 331 38.25 0.88 -2.18
N LEU A 332 38.42 0.50 -0.91
CA LEU A 332 37.53 0.94 0.17
C LEU A 332 38.03 2.28 0.70
N ILE A 333 37.10 3.21 0.86
CA ILE A 333 37.35 4.60 1.22
C ILE A 333 36.95 4.84 2.67
N ASN A 334 37.85 5.49 3.44
CA ASN A 334 37.48 5.98 4.77
C ASN A 334 36.55 7.20 4.60
N PRO A 335 35.29 7.16 5.10
CA PRO A 335 34.33 8.24 4.88
C PRO A 335 34.80 9.62 5.40
N ARG A 336 35.49 9.62 6.53
CA ARG A 336 35.98 10.84 7.20
C ARG A 336 37.16 11.48 6.51
N THR A 337 38.16 10.67 6.10
CA THR A 337 39.41 11.19 5.50
C THR A 337 39.36 11.25 3.98
N LYS A 338 38.41 10.56 3.36
CA LYS A 338 38.30 10.35 1.91
C LYS A 338 39.53 9.66 1.29
N LEU A 339 40.38 9.05 2.12
CA LEU A 339 41.54 8.31 1.68
C LEU A 339 41.23 6.82 1.53
N VAL A 340 42.03 6.14 0.71
CA VAL A 340 42.00 4.69 0.58
C VAL A 340 42.38 4.06 1.92
N ALA A 341 41.44 3.28 2.49
CA ALA A 341 41.67 2.58 3.75
C ALA A 341 42.16 1.14 3.52
N ARG A 342 41.63 0.50 2.45
CA ARG A 342 41.94 -0.88 2.09
C ARG A 342 41.62 -1.13 0.62
N THR A 343 42.25 -2.11 0.01
CA THR A 343 41.93 -2.60 -1.34
C THR A 343 41.45 -4.04 -1.23
N LEU A 344 40.38 -4.37 -1.95
CA LEU A 344 39.78 -5.70 -2.02
C LEU A 344 39.52 -6.11 -3.46
N SER A 345 39.49 -7.42 -3.72
CA SER A 345 38.96 -7.93 -4.97
C SER A 345 37.45 -7.61 -5.09
N ALA A 346 37.03 -6.96 -6.17
CA ALA A 346 35.64 -6.67 -6.46
C ALA A 346 34.82 -7.97 -6.59
N ARG A 347 35.42 -9.00 -7.21
CA ARG A 347 34.81 -10.32 -7.37
C ARG A 347 34.53 -10.96 -6.00
N TYR A 348 35.45 -10.91 -5.06
CA TYR A 348 35.24 -11.44 -3.71
C TYR A 348 34.06 -10.76 -2.99
N VAL A 349 33.97 -9.42 -3.05
CA VAL A 349 32.87 -8.69 -2.40
C VAL A 349 31.55 -9.02 -3.07
N TRP A 350 31.51 -9.11 -4.40
CA TRP A 350 30.35 -9.50 -5.18
C TRP A 350 29.83 -10.90 -4.82
N GLU A 351 30.72 -11.88 -4.72
CA GLU A 351 30.36 -13.25 -4.29
C GLU A 351 29.82 -13.30 -2.87
N ARG A 352 30.37 -12.49 -1.95
CA ARG A 352 29.84 -12.37 -0.58
C ARG A 352 28.42 -11.77 -0.58
N LEU A 353 28.18 -10.78 -1.41
CA LEU A 353 26.85 -10.16 -1.57
C LEU A 353 25.84 -11.17 -2.12
N ILE A 354 26.18 -11.86 -3.20
CA ILE A 354 25.33 -12.91 -3.81
C ILE A 354 25.01 -14.02 -2.80
N TYR A 355 26.02 -14.50 -2.08
CA TYR A 355 25.84 -15.55 -1.08
C TYR A 355 24.83 -15.15 0.01
N ASN A 356 24.91 -13.93 0.55
CA ASN A 356 23.98 -13.47 1.58
C ASN A 356 22.59 -13.21 1.02
N ALA A 357 22.47 -12.62 -0.16
CA ALA A 357 21.21 -12.42 -0.85
C ALA A 357 20.50 -13.77 -1.12
N TRP A 358 21.22 -14.78 -1.58
CA TRP A 358 20.72 -16.15 -1.76
C TRP A 358 20.26 -16.78 -0.45
N ARG A 359 21.02 -16.57 0.64
CA ARG A 359 20.79 -17.19 1.94
C ARG A 359 19.58 -16.59 2.67
N SER A 360 19.41 -15.26 2.64
CA SER A 360 18.43 -14.55 3.49
C SER A 360 17.52 -13.57 2.73
N GLY A 361 17.73 -13.37 1.41
CA GLY A 361 17.05 -12.33 0.64
C GLY A 361 17.61 -10.93 0.84
N ASP A 362 18.59 -10.75 1.73
CA ASP A 362 19.29 -9.50 2.03
C ASP A 362 20.82 -9.67 1.88
N PRO A 363 21.55 -8.64 1.41
CA PRO A 363 21.09 -7.36 0.92
C PRO A 363 20.57 -7.39 -0.52
N GLY A 364 19.69 -6.42 -0.84
CA GLY A 364 19.41 -6.03 -2.22
C GLY A 364 20.55 -5.21 -2.82
N VAL A 365 20.40 -4.82 -4.10
CA VAL A 365 21.36 -3.95 -4.80
C VAL A 365 20.64 -2.72 -5.33
N ILE A 366 21.26 -1.55 -5.15
CA ILE A 366 20.88 -0.29 -5.79
C ILE A 366 22.01 0.12 -6.72
N PHE A 367 21.71 0.30 -8.01
CA PHE A 367 22.64 0.81 -9.01
C PHE A 367 22.67 2.33 -8.93
N ILE A 368 23.48 2.86 -8.03
CA ILE A 368 23.41 4.26 -7.62
C ILE A 368 23.75 5.25 -8.74
N ASP A 369 24.62 4.87 -9.65
CA ASP A 369 24.95 5.71 -10.80
C ASP A 369 23.79 5.77 -11.78
N GLU A 370 23.06 4.64 -11.98
CA GLU A 370 21.83 4.61 -12.77
C GLU A 370 20.73 5.48 -12.15
N VAL A 371 20.57 5.44 -10.83
CA VAL A 371 19.64 6.32 -10.10
C VAL A 371 19.98 7.78 -10.37
N ASN A 372 21.26 8.18 -10.24
CA ASN A 372 21.67 9.56 -10.40
C ASN A 372 21.72 10.05 -11.85
N ARG A 373 21.88 9.16 -12.85
CA ARG A 373 21.67 9.50 -14.27
C ARG A 373 20.25 10.01 -14.54
N HIS A 374 19.28 9.56 -13.76
CA HIS A 374 17.88 9.94 -13.87
C HIS A 374 17.40 10.86 -12.75
N ASN A 375 18.30 11.45 -11.96
CA ASN A 375 17.97 12.46 -10.97
C ASN A 375 17.37 13.69 -11.66
N PRO A 376 16.11 14.10 -11.35
CA PRO A 376 15.48 15.24 -12.04
C PRO A 376 16.08 16.58 -11.64
N THR A 377 16.75 16.66 -10.49
CA THR A 377 17.30 17.92 -9.93
C THR A 377 18.76 17.77 -9.50
N PRO A 378 19.69 17.38 -10.42
CA PRO A 378 21.07 17.03 -10.05
C PRO A 378 21.87 18.20 -9.48
N SER A 379 21.51 19.43 -9.82
CA SER A 379 22.12 20.65 -9.26
C SER A 379 21.61 21.02 -7.85
N VAL A 380 20.55 20.36 -7.35
CA VAL A 380 20.02 20.53 -5.99
C VAL A 380 20.71 19.56 -5.03
N GLY A 381 21.00 18.33 -5.48
CA GLY A 381 21.68 17.34 -4.66
C GLY A 381 21.85 15.98 -5.34
N VAL A 382 22.55 15.08 -4.66
CA VAL A 382 22.80 13.71 -5.08
C VAL A 382 21.87 12.77 -4.32
N ILE A 383 21.30 11.80 -5.03
CA ILE A 383 20.45 10.76 -4.43
C ILE A 383 21.34 9.63 -3.92
N ASN A 384 21.28 9.35 -2.62
CA ASN A 384 22.11 8.34 -1.97
C ASN A 384 21.29 7.19 -1.36
N SER A 385 19.99 7.35 -1.23
CA SER A 385 19.11 6.35 -0.63
C SER A 385 17.72 6.34 -1.27
N THR A 386 16.92 5.35 -0.86
CA THR A 386 15.53 5.19 -1.25
C THR A 386 14.65 4.97 -0.03
N ASN A 387 13.32 5.03 -0.19
CA ASN A 387 12.37 4.52 0.79
C ASN A 387 12.54 2.99 1.03
N PRO A 388 11.87 2.38 2.02
CA PRO A 388 12.05 0.96 2.37
C PRO A 388 11.86 -0.04 1.23
N CYS A 389 10.96 0.25 0.28
CA CYS A 389 10.65 -0.67 -0.82
C CYS A 389 11.46 -0.39 -2.10
N GLY A 390 12.30 0.65 -2.12
CA GLY A 390 13.24 0.94 -3.20
C GLY A 390 12.66 1.69 -4.40
N GLU A 391 11.35 1.97 -4.44
CA GLU A 391 10.70 2.63 -5.58
C GLU A 391 10.86 4.15 -5.62
N GLN A 392 11.29 4.77 -4.50
CA GLN A 392 11.46 6.21 -4.38
C GLN A 392 12.90 6.60 -4.04
N PRO A 393 13.77 6.73 -5.03
CA PRO A 393 15.05 7.41 -4.85
C PRO A 393 14.82 8.91 -4.56
N LEU A 394 15.24 9.35 -3.39
CA LEU A 394 14.96 10.70 -2.88
C LEU A 394 16.24 11.39 -2.41
N LEU A 395 16.24 12.72 -2.48
CA LEU A 395 17.26 13.54 -1.82
C LEU A 395 17.08 13.49 -0.30
N PRO A 396 18.12 13.81 0.49
CA PRO A 396 17.98 13.96 1.94
C PRO A 396 16.84 14.93 2.32
N TYR A 397 16.02 14.54 3.29
CA TYR A 397 14.80 15.21 3.76
C TYR A 397 13.64 15.22 2.74
N GLU A 398 13.78 14.67 1.56
CA GLU A 398 12.70 14.63 0.58
C GLU A 398 11.65 13.59 0.96
N SER A 399 10.39 13.87 0.65
CA SER A 399 9.29 12.91 0.78
C SER A 399 8.48 12.80 -0.51
N CYS A 400 7.77 11.69 -0.64
CA CYS A 400 6.88 11.46 -1.78
C CYS A 400 5.57 10.80 -1.34
N ASN A 401 4.46 11.28 -1.88
CA ASN A 401 3.18 10.60 -1.81
C ASN A 401 2.97 9.76 -3.08
N LEU A 402 2.28 8.64 -2.92
CA LEU A 402 2.09 7.66 -3.97
C LEU A 402 0.62 7.39 -4.24
N GLY A 403 0.34 6.85 -5.41
CA GLY A 403 -0.95 6.30 -5.75
C GLY A 403 -0.83 5.33 -6.91
N SER A 404 -1.76 4.39 -7.04
CA SER A 404 -1.70 3.35 -8.06
C SER A 404 -3.02 3.18 -8.78
N ILE A 405 -2.96 3.10 -10.10
CA ILE A 405 -4.09 2.84 -10.99
C ILE A 405 -4.30 1.32 -11.09
N ASN A 406 -5.53 0.88 -10.91
CA ASN A 406 -5.91 -0.51 -11.07
C ASN A 406 -6.11 -0.86 -12.54
N LEU A 407 -5.13 -1.49 -13.14
CA LEU A 407 -5.15 -1.87 -14.58
C LEU A 407 -6.26 -2.86 -14.91
N SER A 408 -6.70 -3.71 -13.96
CA SER A 408 -7.82 -4.63 -14.19
C SER A 408 -9.15 -3.91 -14.45
N LYS A 409 -9.23 -2.60 -14.13
CA LYS A 409 -10.38 -1.74 -14.42
C LYS A 409 -10.22 -0.93 -15.72
N MET A 410 -9.08 -1.06 -16.40
CA MET A 410 -8.73 -0.31 -17.61
C MET A 410 -8.88 -1.15 -18.87
N LEU A 411 -9.86 -2.05 -18.90
CA LEU A 411 -10.20 -2.90 -20.03
C LEU A 411 -11.55 -2.52 -20.62
N GLN A 412 -11.68 -2.67 -21.92
CA GLN A 412 -12.94 -2.67 -22.67
C GLN A 412 -13.66 -4.03 -22.53
N GLU A 413 -14.85 -4.15 -23.05
CA GLU A 413 -15.62 -5.41 -23.02
C GLU A 413 -14.97 -6.55 -23.80
N ASP A 414 -14.17 -6.22 -24.82
CA ASP A 414 -13.40 -7.16 -25.63
C ASP A 414 -12.03 -7.55 -25.01
N ASN A 415 -11.79 -7.15 -23.76
CA ASN A 415 -10.52 -7.32 -23.04
C ASN A 415 -9.31 -6.59 -23.67
N THR A 416 -9.51 -5.60 -24.52
CA THR A 416 -8.45 -4.68 -24.93
C THR A 416 -8.30 -3.52 -23.94
N ILE A 417 -7.14 -2.85 -23.92
CA ILE A 417 -6.89 -1.73 -23.00
C ILE A 417 -7.70 -0.51 -23.42
N ASP A 418 -8.48 0.05 -22.49
CA ASP A 418 -9.16 1.35 -22.64
C ASP A 418 -8.20 2.50 -22.35
N TRP A 419 -7.43 2.89 -23.38
CA TRP A 419 -6.44 3.95 -23.29
C TRP A 419 -7.04 5.31 -22.94
N ASP A 420 -8.27 5.59 -23.35
CA ASP A 420 -8.94 6.86 -23.05
C ASP A 420 -9.39 6.93 -21.60
N LYS A 421 -9.90 5.85 -21.05
CA LYS A 421 -10.18 5.73 -19.62
C LYS A 421 -8.92 5.84 -18.79
N LEU A 422 -7.86 5.15 -19.20
CA LEU A 422 -6.55 5.19 -18.53
C LEU A 422 -6.01 6.64 -18.53
N ARG A 423 -6.05 7.34 -19.67
CA ARG A 423 -5.64 8.76 -19.76
C ARG A 423 -6.39 9.65 -18.78
N ARG A 424 -7.72 9.60 -18.78
CA ARG A 424 -8.55 10.38 -17.85
C ARG A 424 -8.21 10.10 -16.40
N THR A 425 -8.02 8.82 -16.05
CA THR A 425 -7.65 8.40 -14.70
C THR A 425 -6.27 8.92 -14.30
N ILE A 426 -5.28 8.89 -15.22
CA ILE A 426 -3.92 9.43 -14.99
C ILE A 426 -3.99 10.92 -14.68
N HIS A 427 -4.68 11.72 -15.51
CA HIS A 427 -4.77 13.17 -15.33
C HIS A 427 -5.43 13.52 -13.99
N THR A 428 -6.50 12.83 -13.61
CA THR A 428 -7.17 13.02 -12.31
C THR A 428 -6.25 12.60 -11.15
N ALA A 429 -5.52 11.50 -11.30
CA ALA A 429 -4.62 10.98 -10.27
C ALA A 429 -3.39 11.89 -10.06
N VAL A 430 -2.79 12.43 -11.12
CA VAL A 430 -1.68 13.39 -11.01
C VAL A 430 -2.13 14.66 -10.27
N ARG A 431 -3.31 15.19 -10.58
CA ARG A 431 -3.87 16.35 -9.87
C ARG A 431 -4.15 16.01 -8.40
N PHE A 432 -4.70 14.84 -8.12
CA PHE A 432 -4.90 14.34 -6.75
C PHE A 432 -3.58 14.31 -5.97
N LEU A 433 -2.54 13.71 -6.53
CA LEU A 433 -1.24 13.59 -5.87
C LEU A 433 -0.52 14.95 -5.70
N ASP A 434 -0.66 15.87 -6.67
CA ASP A 434 -0.15 17.24 -6.52
C ASP A 434 -0.87 17.99 -5.39
N ASN A 435 -2.20 17.86 -5.29
CA ASN A 435 -3.01 18.43 -4.21
C ASN A 435 -2.60 17.90 -2.83
N VAL A 436 -2.25 16.61 -2.73
CA VAL A 436 -1.77 16.02 -1.46
C VAL A 436 -0.53 16.74 -0.95
N ILE A 437 0.39 17.20 -1.82
CA ILE A 437 1.58 17.96 -1.40
C ILE A 437 1.20 19.24 -0.68
N ASP A 438 0.16 19.92 -1.14
CA ASP A 438 -0.26 21.22 -0.61
C ASP A 438 -0.96 21.12 0.74
N ILE A 439 -1.74 20.05 0.96
CA ILE A 439 -2.48 19.85 2.22
C ILE A 439 -1.72 18.99 3.24
N ASN A 440 -0.56 18.43 2.88
CA ASN A 440 0.19 17.50 3.73
C ASN A 440 0.72 18.22 4.98
N PRO A 441 0.37 17.79 6.19
CA PRO A 441 1.02 18.25 7.42
C PRO A 441 2.37 17.53 7.57
N TYR A 442 3.44 18.23 7.24
CA TYR A 442 4.78 17.65 7.30
C TYR A 442 5.29 17.55 8.73
N PRO A 443 5.82 16.38 9.17
CA PRO A 443 6.35 16.23 10.52
C PRO A 443 7.65 17.02 10.76
N LEU A 444 8.37 17.37 9.67
CA LEU A 444 9.64 18.10 9.70
C LEU A 444 9.60 19.29 8.75
N LYS A 445 10.11 20.46 9.18
CA LYS A 445 10.18 21.67 8.36
C LYS A 445 11.12 21.51 7.15
N GLU A 446 12.23 20.81 7.34
CA GLU A 446 13.19 20.49 6.29
C GLU A 446 12.55 19.64 5.20
N THR A 447 11.72 18.68 5.60
CA THR A 447 10.97 17.84 4.66
C THR A 447 9.92 18.64 3.90
N GLU A 448 9.20 19.55 4.58
CA GLU A 448 8.27 20.45 3.90
C GLU A 448 8.97 21.29 2.84
N ALA A 449 10.10 21.91 3.21
CA ALA A 449 10.83 22.83 2.34
C ALA A 449 11.30 22.13 1.05
N ILE A 450 11.98 20.99 1.13
CA ILE A 450 12.52 20.30 -0.05
C ILE A 450 11.41 19.62 -0.87
N THR A 451 10.39 19.05 -0.20
CA THR A 451 9.28 18.41 -0.89
C THR A 451 8.46 19.42 -1.68
N ARG A 452 8.17 20.61 -1.12
CA ARG A 452 7.49 21.69 -1.85
C ARG A 452 8.37 22.27 -2.97
N ALA A 453 9.69 22.28 -2.79
CA ALA A 453 10.62 22.81 -3.80
C ALA A 453 10.73 21.90 -5.05
N ASN A 454 10.61 20.58 -4.89
CA ASN A 454 10.69 19.61 -5.98
C ASN A 454 9.33 19.04 -6.40
N ARG A 455 8.33 19.00 -5.53
CA ARG A 455 6.99 18.49 -5.77
C ARG A 455 6.97 17.12 -6.43
N LYS A 456 7.83 16.18 -5.98
CA LYS A 456 7.81 14.81 -6.49
C LYS A 456 6.52 14.09 -6.09
N ILE A 457 5.92 13.40 -7.05
CA ILE A 457 4.82 12.46 -6.84
C ILE A 457 5.17 11.11 -7.45
N GLY A 458 4.49 10.07 -7.03
CA GLY A 458 4.70 8.71 -7.50
C GLY A 458 3.39 8.05 -7.94
N LEU A 459 2.96 8.28 -9.18
CA LEU A 459 1.85 7.56 -9.78
C LEU A 459 2.35 6.24 -10.37
N GLY A 460 1.75 5.12 -9.93
CA GLY A 460 2.07 3.79 -10.42
C GLY A 460 0.83 3.02 -10.86
N VAL A 461 1.01 1.70 -10.97
CA VAL A 461 -0.05 0.77 -11.36
C VAL A 461 -0.12 -0.41 -10.38
N MET A 462 -1.27 -1.06 -10.32
CA MET A 462 -1.54 -2.35 -9.70
C MET A 462 -2.48 -3.16 -10.58
N GLY A 463 -2.64 -4.44 -10.33
CA GLY A 463 -3.53 -5.29 -11.14
C GLY A 463 -2.97 -5.64 -12.52
N PHE A 464 -1.64 -5.57 -12.71
CA PHE A 464 -1.02 -5.89 -14.01
C PHE A 464 -1.17 -7.37 -14.37
N SER A 465 -0.95 -8.28 -13.42
CA SER A 465 -1.14 -9.71 -13.65
C SER A 465 -2.61 -10.03 -13.99
N ASP A 466 -3.56 -9.38 -13.30
CA ASP A 466 -4.99 -9.54 -13.62
C ASP A 466 -5.34 -9.05 -15.02
N LEU A 467 -4.77 -7.90 -15.44
CA LEU A 467 -4.93 -7.39 -16.81
C LEU A 467 -4.46 -8.42 -17.83
N LEU A 468 -3.27 -9.01 -17.64
CA LEU A 468 -2.72 -10.01 -18.54
C LEU A 468 -3.61 -11.26 -18.61
N ILE A 469 -4.14 -11.73 -17.48
CA ILE A 469 -5.08 -12.87 -17.43
C ILE A 469 -6.35 -12.56 -18.23
N PHE A 470 -6.94 -11.38 -18.09
CA PHE A 470 -8.11 -10.99 -18.89
C PHE A 470 -7.80 -10.94 -20.38
N MET A 471 -6.60 -10.50 -20.75
CA MET A 471 -6.15 -10.47 -22.15
C MET A 471 -5.73 -11.84 -22.69
N GLY A 472 -5.69 -12.88 -21.84
CA GLY A 472 -5.24 -14.22 -22.24
C GLY A 472 -3.73 -14.32 -22.49
N VAL A 473 -2.91 -13.46 -21.86
CA VAL A 473 -1.46 -13.37 -22.07
C VAL A 473 -0.71 -13.94 -20.87
N PRO A 474 0.16 -14.94 -21.04
CA PRO A 474 1.04 -15.43 -19.97
C PRO A 474 2.01 -14.33 -19.51
N TYR A 475 2.23 -14.25 -18.19
CA TYR A 475 3.14 -13.24 -17.61
C TYR A 475 4.58 -13.40 -18.10
N ASP A 476 5.07 -14.63 -18.26
CA ASP A 476 6.40 -15.01 -18.70
C ASP A 476 6.52 -15.12 -20.23
N SER A 477 6.03 -14.10 -20.93
CA SER A 477 6.07 -14.04 -22.40
C SER A 477 6.60 -12.68 -22.89
N GLU A 478 7.22 -12.67 -24.08
CA GLU A 478 7.64 -11.40 -24.71
C GLU A 478 6.44 -10.47 -24.92
N LYS A 479 5.25 -11.02 -25.21
CA LYS A 479 4.02 -10.24 -25.36
C LYS A 479 3.62 -9.50 -24.08
N ALA A 480 3.78 -10.15 -22.91
CA ALA A 480 3.52 -9.50 -21.62
C ALA A 480 4.51 -8.36 -21.36
N VAL A 481 5.79 -8.55 -21.71
CA VAL A 481 6.84 -7.52 -21.60
C VAL A 481 6.51 -6.32 -22.50
N GLU A 482 6.12 -6.55 -23.77
CA GLU A 482 5.69 -5.50 -24.70
C GLU A 482 4.47 -4.70 -24.17
N ILE A 483 3.48 -5.39 -23.59
CA ILE A 483 2.31 -4.76 -22.97
C ILE A 483 2.76 -3.91 -21.78
N GLY A 484 3.63 -4.45 -20.92
CA GLY A 484 4.20 -3.73 -19.78
C GLY A 484 4.93 -2.46 -20.20
N GLU A 485 5.80 -2.57 -21.23
CA GLU A 485 6.52 -1.41 -21.80
C GLU A 485 5.56 -0.36 -22.36
N SER A 486 4.53 -0.80 -23.10
CA SER A 486 3.53 0.11 -23.69
C SER A 486 2.73 0.85 -22.62
N ILE A 487 2.32 0.16 -21.54
CA ILE A 487 1.62 0.78 -20.42
C ILE A 487 2.53 1.75 -19.68
N ALA A 488 3.77 1.35 -19.35
CA ALA A 488 4.73 2.21 -18.65
C ALA A 488 5.00 3.51 -19.43
N LYS A 489 5.21 3.39 -20.75
CA LYS A 489 5.39 4.53 -21.66
C LYS A 489 4.17 5.45 -21.63
N PHE A 490 2.98 4.90 -21.83
CA PHE A 490 1.74 5.67 -21.87
C PHE A 490 1.47 6.40 -20.55
N VAL A 491 1.62 5.69 -19.41
CA VAL A 491 1.41 6.28 -18.08
C VAL A 491 2.36 7.45 -17.84
N THR A 492 3.64 7.31 -18.19
CA THR A 492 4.63 8.36 -17.98
C THR A 492 4.43 9.56 -18.92
N GLU A 493 4.12 9.31 -20.18
CA GLU A 493 3.84 10.40 -21.14
C GLU A 493 2.59 11.20 -20.74
N GLU A 494 1.50 10.51 -20.36
CA GLU A 494 0.27 11.18 -19.94
C GLU A 494 0.40 11.87 -18.57
N ALA A 495 1.14 11.28 -17.63
CA ALA A 495 1.46 11.92 -16.35
C ALA A 495 2.34 13.17 -16.53
N GLY A 496 3.29 13.12 -17.48
CA GLY A 496 4.09 14.28 -17.87
C GLY A 496 3.24 15.41 -18.43
N LYS A 497 2.30 15.12 -19.35
CA LYS A 497 1.35 16.09 -19.91
C LYS A 497 0.45 16.69 -18.83
N ALA A 498 -0.06 15.86 -17.92
CA ALA A 498 -0.88 16.33 -16.80
C ALA A 498 -0.08 17.25 -15.87
N SER A 499 1.18 16.93 -15.59
CA SER A 499 2.07 17.78 -14.79
C SER A 499 2.45 19.08 -15.51
N GLU A 500 2.61 19.05 -16.83
CA GLU A 500 2.81 20.28 -17.64
C GLU A 500 1.59 21.17 -17.57
N GLN A 501 0.40 20.62 -17.77
CA GLN A 501 -0.86 21.37 -17.66
C GLN A 501 -1.01 22.01 -16.28
N LEU A 502 -0.75 21.27 -15.19
CA LEU A 502 -0.75 21.82 -13.83
C LEU A 502 0.33 22.89 -13.65
N GLY A 503 1.49 22.73 -14.28
CA GLY A 503 2.55 23.73 -14.28
C GLY A 503 2.11 25.05 -14.94
N LEU A 504 1.35 24.99 -16.03
CA LEU A 504 0.75 26.16 -16.69
C LEU A 504 -0.35 26.80 -15.84
N GLU A 505 -1.17 25.99 -15.17
CA GLU A 505 -2.28 26.47 -14.33
C GLU A 505 -1.79 27.10 -13.00
N ARG A 506 -0.78 26.49 -12.34
CA ARG A 506 -0.40 26.76 -10.94
C ARG A 506 1.04 27.20 -10.74
N GLY A 507 1.79 27.31 -11.81
CA GLY A 507 3.24 27.52 -11.80
C GLY A 507 4.04 26.23 -11.72
N SER A 508 5.24 26.23 -12.27
CA SER A 508 6.19 25.12 -12.19
C SER A 508 6.67 24.90 -10.75
N PHE A 509 7.21 23.70 -10.47
CA PHE A 509 7.85 23.46 -9.17
C PHE A 509 9.06 24.41 -8.99
N PRO A 510 9.34 24.90 -7.75
CA PRO A 510 10.34 25.94 -7.52
C PRO A 510 11.73 25.67 -8.09
N ASN A 511 12.18 24.40 -8.06
CA ASN A 511 13.49 24.01 -8.60
C ASN A 511 13.47 23.67 -10.10
N PHE A 512 12.40 24.02 -10.84
CA PHE A 512 12.27 23.69 -12.28
C PHE A 512 13.44 24.23 -13.11
N GLU A 513 13.87 25.46 -12.86
CA GLU A 513 14.99 26.09 -13.57
C GLU A 513 16.35 25.38 -13.36
N LYS A 514 16.47 24.60 -12.27
CA LYS A 514 17.64 23.79 -11.91
C LYS A 514 17.50 22.31 -12.28
N SER A 515 16.42 21.95 -12.99
CA SER A 515 16.10 20.57 -13.30
C SER A 515 16.52 20.17 -14.72
N ILE A 516 16.54 18.87 -14.99
CA ILE A 516 16.74 18.31 -16.33
C ILE A 516 15.55 18.60 -17.28
N TRP A 517 14.45 19.15 -16.76
CA TRP A 517 13.22 19.43 -17.50
C TRP A 517 13.24 20.81 -18.15
N LYS A 518 14.11 21.70 -17.70
CA LYS A 518 14.32 22.99 -18.35
C LYS A 518 14.69 22.78 -19.82
N GLY A 519 13.94 23.42 -20.71
CA GLY A 519 14.10 23.30 -22.16
C GLY A 519 13.44 22.07 -22.79
N LYS A 520 12.92 21.13 -21.98
CA LYS A 520 12.10 20.02 -22.47
C LYS A 520 10.60 20.28 -22.33
N TYR A 521 10.21 21.03 -21.29
CA TYR A 521 8.84 21.46 -21.01
C TYR A 521 8.78 22.97 -20.92
N VAL A 522 7.63 23.54 -21.28
CA VAL A 522 7.36 24.98 -21.09
C VAL A 522 7.14 25.27 -19.61
N ALA A 523 6.42 24.38 -18.94
CA ALA A 523 6.19 24.39 -17.50
C ALA A 523 6.09 22.93 -17.01
N ARG A 524 6.39 22.68 -15.75
CA ARG A 524 6.17 21.36 -15.14
C ARG A 524 5.93 21.51 -13.65
N ARG A 525 4.83 20.93 -13.15
CA ARG A 525 4.41 21.05 -11.75
C ARG A 525 5.19 20.15 -10.80
N ASN A 526 5.68 18.99 -11.27
CA ASN A 526 6.27 17.93 -10.45
C ASN A 526 7.62 17.52 -11.03
N ALA A 527 8.67 17.44 -10.21
CA ALA A 527 10.00 17.03 -10.65
C ALA A 527 10.02 15.55 -11.11
N THR A 528 9.22 14.69 -10.49
CA THR A 528 8.90 13.34 -10.97
C THR A 528 7.41 13.09 -10.85
N THR A 529 6.88 12.22 -11.72
CA THR A 529 5.45 11.88 -11.75
C THR A 529 5.18 10.39 -11.53
N THR A 530 6.08 9.48 -11.95
CA THR A 530 5.79 8.05 -11.98
C THR A 530 6.73 7.20 -11.13
N THR A 531 6.18 6.10 -10.58
CA THR A 531 6.87 5.07 -9.79
C THR A 531 6.09 3.76 -9.90
N ILE A 532 6.72 2.63 -9.60
CA ILE A 532 6.00 1.37 -9.38
C ILE A 532 6.20 0.95 -7.92
N ALA A 533 5.17 1.15 -7.12
CA ALA A 533 5.12 0.76 -5.72
C ALA A 533 4.67 -0.70 -5.55
N PRO A 534 4.97 -1.35 -4.42
CA PRO A 534 4.51 -2.72 -4.15
C PRO A 534 2.99 -2.88 -4.08
N THR A 535 2.27 -1.87 -3.62
CA THR A 535 0.80 -1.83 -3.47
C THR A 535 0.21 -2.95 -2.60
N GLY A 536 0.98 -3.52 -1.66
CA GLY A 536 0.60 -4.71 -0.90
C GLY A 536 -0.78 -4.64 -0.22
N THR A 537 -1.11 -3.51 0.41
CA THR A 537 -2.40 -3.33 1.10
C THR A 537 -3.48 -2.72 0.20
N ILE A 538 -3.13 -1.72 -0.60
CA ILE A 538 -4.13 -1.05 -1.46
C ILE A 538 -4.62 -1.96 -2.59
N SER A 539 -3.83 -2.93 -3.05
CA SER A 539 -4.29 -3.93 -4.01
C SER A 539 -5.32 -4.89 -3.41
N ILE A 540 -5.19 -5.24 -2.11
CA ILE A 540 -6.22 -6.02 -1.39
C ILE A 540 -7.53 -5.23 -1.34
N ILE A 541 -7.46 -3.93 -1.03
CA ILE A 541 -8.64 -3.04 -1.02
C ILE A 541 -9.26 -2.98 -2.42
N ALA A 542 -8.42 -2.85 -3.45
CA ALA A 542 -8.86 -2.78 -4.84
C ALA A 542 -9.31 -4.12 -5.44
N GLY A 543 -9.02 -5.25 -4.76
CA GLY A 543 -9.34 -6.60 -5.22
C GLY A 543 -8.59 -6.99 -6.49
N CYS A 544 -7.28 -6.66 -6.56
CA CYS A 544 -6.43 -6.95 -7.71
C CYS A 544 -5.02 -7.39 -7.28
N SER A 545 -4.22 -7.86 -8.24
CA SER A 545 -2.81 -8.22 -8.04
C SER A 545 -1.95 -7.00 -7.66
N SER A 546 -0.89 -7.23 -6.88
CA SER A 546 -0.01 -6.17 -6.37
C SER A 546 0.94 -5.65 -7.45
N GLY A 547 0.94 -4.33 -7.66
CA GLY A 547 1.88 -3.66 -8.56
C GLY A 547 1.94 -4.33 -9.93
N ILE A 548 3.17 -4.68 -10.31
CA ILE A 548 3.47 -5.45 -11.52
C ILE A 548 3.92 -6.88 -11.19
N GLU A 549 3.66 -7.34 -9.96
CA GLU A 549 4.01 -8.70 -9.56
C GLU A 549 3.14 -9.75 -10.26
N PRO A 550 3.68 -10.95 -10.57
CA PRO A 550 2.87 -12.07 -11.00
C PRO A 550 2.03 -12.62 -9.85
N LEU A 551 1.11 -13.52 -10.12
CA LEU A 551 0.36 -14.20 -9.08
C LEU A 551 1.32 -14.98 -8.17
N PHE A 552 1.16 -14.86 -6.87
CA PHE A 552 1.91 -15.70 -5.92
C PHE A 552 1.42 -17.15 -5.97
N ALA A 553 0.09 -17.34 -5.91
CA ALA A 553 -0.57 -18.63 -6.03
C ALA A 553 -2.00 -18.43 -6.55
N VAL A 554 -2.56 -19.46 -7.22
CA VAL A 554 -3.95 -19.44 -7.69
C VAL A 554 -4.93 -19.71 -6.54
N ALA A 555 -4.51 -20.52 -5.58
CA ALA A 555 -5.22 -20.75 -4.33
C ALA A 555 -4.22 -21.04 -3.22
N PHE A 556 -4.53 -20.62 -2.00
CA PHE A 556 -3.67 -20.83 -0.84
C PHE A 556 -4.47 -20.87 0.45
N MET A 557 -3.89 -21.53 1.43
CA MET A 557 -4.42 -21.54 2.79
C MET A 557 -3.80 -20.40 3.58
N ARG A 558 -4.65 -19.70 4.26
CA ARG A 558 -4.27 -18.55 5.04
C ARG A 558 -4.45 -18.83 6.53
N HIS A 559 -3.38 -18.62 7.32
CA HIS A 559 -3.47 -18.69 8.77
C HIS A 559 -3.84 -17.31 9.33
N VAL A 560 -4.97 -17.22 10.04
CA VAL A 560 -5.39 -16.01 10.74
C VAL A 560 -5.02 -16.07 12.22
N LEU A 561 -5.04 -14.91 12.89
CA LEU A 561 -4.51 -14.68 14.24
C LEU A 561 -5.06 -15.62 15.34
N ASP A 562 -6.21 -16.23 15.15
CA ASP A 562 -6.88 -17.15 16.07
C ASP A 562 -6.67 -18.63 15.75
N GLY A 563 -5.74 -18.94 14.83
CA GLY A 563 -5.48 -20.30 14.36
C GLY A 563 -6.47 -20.80 13.31
N THR A 564 -7.45 -19.98 12.91
CA THR A 564 -8.39 -20.32 11.84
C THR A 564 -7.65 -20.36 10.49
N ARG A 565 -7.91 -21.42 9.71
CA ARG A 565 -7.39 -21.59 8.36
C ARG A 565 -8.45 -21.17 7.35
N LEU A 566 -8.14 -20.19 6.52
CA LEU A 566 -9.02 -19.70 5.46
C LEU A 566 -8.47 -20.10 4.10
N PHE A 567 -9.36 -20.61 3.27
CA PHE A 567 -9.06 -20.90 1.87
C PHE A 567 -9.30 -19.66 1.02
N GLU A 568 -8.33 -19.25 0.21
CA GLU A 568 -8.47 -18.20 -0.79
C GLU A 568 -8.28 -18.78 -2.18
N LEU A 569 -9.23 -18.47 -3.05
CA LEU A 569 -9.18 -18.78 -4.47
C LEU A 569 -9.15 -17.46 -5.25
N HIS A 570 -8.29 -17.37 -6.27
CA HIS A 570 -8.21 -16.19 -7.11
C HIS A 570 -9.56 -15.89 -7.79
N PRO A 571 -10.17 -14.69 -7.60
CA PRO A 571 -11.55 -14.44 -8.04
C PRO A 571 -11.77 -14.58 -9.55
N ILE A 572 -10.77 -14.20 -10.36
CA ILE A 572 -10.83 -14.34 -11.82
C ILE A 572 -10.78 -15.83 -12.19
N PHE A 573 -9.94 -16.62 -11.53
CA PHE A 573 -9.88 -18.06 -11.75
C PHE A 573 -11.21 -18.74 -11.41
N GLU A 574 -11.78 -18.40 -10.23
CA GLU A 574 -13.07 -18.95 -9.81
C GLU A 574 -14.17 -18.69 -10.85
N ARG A 575 -14.25 -17.45 -11.34
CA ARG A 575 -15.22 -17.07 -12.38
C ARG A 575 -14.98 -17.87 -13.65
N MET A 576 -13.75 -17.90 -14.17
CA MET A 576 -13.42 -18.63 -15.39
C MET A 576 -13.68 -20.14 -15.24
N ALA A 577 -13.39 -20.72 -14.07
CA ALA A 577 -13.63 -22.13 -13.81
C ALA A 577 -15.14 -22.47 -13.84
N LYS A 578 -15.98 -21.58 -13.29
CA LYS A 578 -17.44 -21.73 -13.35
C LYS A 578 -17.98 -21.54 -14.78
N GLU A 579 -17.54 -20.52 -15.48
CA GLU A 579 -17.96 -20.21 -16.86
C GLU A 579 -17.54 -21.33 -17.84
N LYS A 580 -16.34 -21.90 -17.70
CA LYS A 580 -15.83 -23.00 -18.56
C LYS A 580 -16.21 -24.41 -18.06
N GLY A 581 -16.94 -24.51 -16.94
CA GLY A 581 -17.55 -25.76 -16.46
C GLY A 581 -16.57 -26.78 -15.81
N PHE A 582 -15.35 -26.36 -15.40
CA PHE A 582 -14.40 -27.25 -14.72
C PHE A 582 -14.27 -26.97 -13.20
N TYR A 583 -15.12 -26.10 -12.63
CA TYR A 583 -15.16 -25.83 -11.20
C TYR A 583 -15.62 -27.06 -10.42
N SER A 584 -14.73 -27.72 -9.69
CA SER A 584 -15.05 -28.88 -8.87
C SER A 584 -14.20 -28.96 -7.61
N SER A 585 -14.73 -29.58 -6.57
CA SER A 585 -14.00 -29.79 -5.30
C SER A 585 -12.69 -30.57 -5.49
N GLU A 586 -12.63 -31.49 -6.47
CA GLU A 586 -11.43 -32.27 -6.76
C GLU A 586 -10.33 -31.38 -7.34
N VAL A 587 -10.67 -30.54 -8.32
CA VAL A 587 -9.75 -29.55 -8.92
C VAL A 587 -9.25 -28.59 -7.86
N LEU A 588 -10.15 -28.02 -7.04
CA LEU A 588 -9.79 -27.08 -5.98
C LEU A 588 -8.82 -27.68 -4.97
N LYS A 589 -9.08 -28.90 -4.48
CA LYS A 589 -8.17 -29.59 -3.56
C LYS A 589 -6.77 -29.77 -4.13
N LYS A 590 -6.66 -30.07 -5.42
CA LYS A 590 -5.35 -30.21 -6.10
C LYS A 590 -4.64 -28.85 -6.19
N ILE A 591 -5.37 -27.76 -6.51
CA ILE A 591 -4.82 -26.41 -6.58
C ILE A 591 -4.29 -25.96 -5.22
N VAL A 592 -5.07 -26.17 -4.14
CA VAL A 592 -4.65 -25.81 -2.77
C VAL A 592 -3.36 -26.49 -2.37
N ARG A 593 -3.22 -27.80 -2.67
CA ARG A 593 -2.00 -28.57 -2.35
C ARG A 593 -0.77 -28.08 -3.09
N ARG A 594 -0.94 -27.64 -4.34
CA ARG A 594 0.17 -27.28 -5.24
C ARG A 594 0.42 -25.76 -5.32
N GLY A 595 -0.57 -24.96 -5.05
CA GLY A 595 -0.54 -23.50 -5.24
C GLY A 595 -0.61 -23.05 -6.70
N ASN A 596 -0.43 -23.93 -7.67
CA ASN A 596 -0.38 -23.66 -9.10
C ASN A 596 -1.26 -24.63 -9.94
N LEU A 597 -1.31 -24.44 -11.25
CA LEU A 597 -2.16 -25.22 -12.17
C LEU A 597 -1.39 -26.19 -13.07
N ARG A 598 -0.05 -26.22 -13.05
CA ARG A 598 0.82 -26.83 -14.09
C ARG A 598 0.40 -28.24 -14.49
N ASP A 599 0.18 -29.14 -13.54
CA ASP A 599 -0.10 -30.56 -13.82
C ASP A 599 -1.50 -31.00 -13.37
N ILE A 600 -2.44 -30.06 -13.19
CA ILE A 600 -3.78 -30.39 -12.71
C ILE A 600 -4.64 -30.84 -13.89
N LYS A 601 -4.90 -32.14 -13.99
CA LYS A 601 -5.84 -32.72 -14.95
C LYS A 601 -7.23 -32.15 -14.70
N GLY A 602 -7.92 -31.73 -15.79
CA GLY A 602 -9.27 -31.14 -15.73
C GLY A 602 -9.29 -29.61 -15.83
N VAL A 603 -8.13 -28.93 -15.73
CA VAL A 603 -8.01 -27.50 -16.06
C VAL A 603 -7.62 -27.36 -17.53
N PRO A 604 -8.34 -26.57 -18.35
CA PRO A 604 -8.00 -26.33 -19.76
C PRO A 604 -6.61 -25.71 -19.94
N ASP A 605 -5.93 -26.03 -21.05
CA ASP A 605 -4.55 -25.56 -21.31
C ASP A 605 -4.44 -24.05 -21.44
N ASP A 606 -5.42 -23.41 -22.04
CA ASP A 606 -5.50 -21.95 -22.18
C ASP A 606 -5.61 -21.26 -20.81
N VAL A 607 -6.28 -21.88 -19.85
CA VAL A 607 -6.35 -21.37 -18.48
C VAL A 607 -5.02 -21.61 -17.75
N ARG A 608 -4.44 -22.82 -17.89
CA ARG A 608 -3.13 -23.10 -17.26
C ARG A 608 -2.04 -22.17 -17.74
N GLY A 609 -2.07 -21.82 -19.03
CA GLY A 609 -1.06 -20.94 -19.64
C GLY A 609 -1.05 -19.52 -19.11
N VAL A 610 -2.19 -19.00 -18.66
CA VAL A 610 -2.28 -17.59 -18.20
C VAL A 610 -2.19 -17.42 -16.70
N PHE A 611 -2.52 -18.45 -15.89
CA PHE A 611 -2.40 -18.42 -14.44
C PHE A 611 -1.04 -18.95 -13.96
N VAL A 612 0.04 -18.37 -14.51
CA VAL A 612 1.41 -18.72 -14.11
C VAL A 612 1.75 -18.03 -12.79
N THR A 613 2.30 -18.78 -11.84
CA THR A 613 2.64 -18.26 -10.51
C THR A 613 4.10 -17.83 -10.42
N ALA A 614 4.42 -16.97 -9.44
CA ALA A 614 5.73 -16.36 -9.27
C ALA A 614 6.90 -17.39 -9.23
N HIS A 615 6.67 -18.57 -8.66
CA HIS A 615 7.68 -19.63 -8.53
C HIS A 615 7.81 -20.51 -9.79
N GLU A 616 6.88 -20.40 -10.74
CA GLU A 616 6.94 -21.11 -12.01
C GLU A 616 7.67 -20.30 -13.08
N ILE A 617 7.76 -18.98 -12.87
CA ILE A 617 8.35 -18.02 -13.81
C ILE A 617 9.87 -18.06 -13.67
N ALA A 618 10.57 -18.26 -14.79
CA ALA A 618 12.03 -18.20 -14.79
C ALA A 618 12.53 -16.80 -14.35
N PRO A 619 13.60 -16.72 -13.53
CA PRO A 619 14.08 -15.46 -12.93
C PRO A 619 14.30 -14.32 -13.95
N ALA A 620 14.77 -14.64 -15.15
CA ALA A 620 14.99 -13.66 -16.20
C ALA A 620 13.73 -12.90 -16.62
N TRP A 621 12.52 -13.53 -16.56
CA TRP A 621 11.26 -12.85 -16.89
C TRP A 621 10.87 -11.81 -15.85
N HIS A 622 11.14 -12.09 -14.57
CA HIS A 622 10.93 -11.09 -13.51
C HIS A 622 11.77 -9.83 -13.79
N VAL A 623 13.05 -10.00 -14.17
CA VAL A 623 13.95 -8.87 -14.45
C VAL A 623 13.55 -8.16 -15.75
N LYS A 624 13.22 -8.90 -16.83
CA LYS A 624 12.73 -8.30 -18.08
C LYS A 624 11.48 -7.45 -17.85
N MET A 625 10.52 -7.95 -17.07
CA MET A 625 9.31 -7.20 -16.73
C MET A 625 9.64 -5.94 -15.92
N GLN A 626 10.51 -6.05 -14.93
CA GLN A 626 10.97 -4.88 -14.16
C GLN A 626 11.61 -3.83 -15.08
N ALA A 627 12.49 -4.27 -15.98
CA ALA A 627 13.19 -3.40 -16.92
C ALA A 627 12.22 -2.72 -17.91
N ALA A 628 11.19 -3.44 -18.39
CA ALA A 628 10.16 -2.89 -19.27
C ALA A 628 9.45 -1.68 -18.65
N PHE A 629 9.12 -1.79 -17.36
CA PHE A 629 8.54 -0.66 -16.62
C PHE A 629 9.59 0.40 -16.28
N GLN A 630 10.80 0.00 -15.82
CA GLN A 630 11.84 0.96 -15.43
C GLN A 630 12.28 1.87 -16.58
N LYS A 631 12.25 1.38 -17.80
CA LYS A 631 12.64 2.13 -19.02
C LYS A 631 11.93 3.49 -19.14
N PHE A 632 10.70 3.60 -18.65
CA PHE A 632 9.89 4.81 -18.71
C PHE A 632 9.59 5.41 -17.34
N THR A 633 9.63 4.64 -16.25
CA THR A 633 9.34 5.13 -14.90
C THR A 633 10.41 6.13 -14.43
N GLU A 634 9.98 7.34 -14.07
CA GLU A 634 10.90 8.43 -13.68
C GLU A 634 11.61 8.15 -12.33
N ASN A 635 10.89 7.65 -11.33
CA ASN A 635 11.49 7.16 -10.08
C ASN A 635 12.03 5.73 -10.27
N ALA A 636 11.75 4.81 -9.37
CA ALA A 636 12.19 3.42 -9.52
C ALA A 636 11.01 2.45 -9.51
N VAL A 637 11.32 1.17 -9.69
CA VAL A 637 10.37 0.07 -9.75
C VAL A 637 10.65 -0.89 -8.61
N SER A 638 9.69 -1.04 -7.68
CA SER A 638 9.72 -2.08 -6.67
C SER A 638 9.22 -3.38 -7.28
N LYS A 639 10.11 -4.37 -7.33
CA LYS A 639 9.81 -5.72 -7.82
C LYS A 639 10.70 -6.74 -7.17
N THR A 640 10.09 -7.84 -6.72
CA THR A 640 10.81 -9.00 -6.18
C THR A 640 11.04 -10.03 -7.28
N VAL A 641 12.27 -10.50 -7.43
CA VAL A 641 12.58 -11.71 -8.20
C VAL A 641 12.41 -12.90 -7.28
N ASN A 642 11.30 -13.63 -7.46
CA ASN A 642 11.04 -14.84 -6.69
C ASN A 642 11.82 -16.01 -7.27
N LEU A 643 12.61 -16.67 -6.43
CA LEU A 643 13.43 -17.81 -6.80
C LEU A 643 12.87 -19.06 -6.14
N PRO A 644 12.90 -20.22 -6.82
CA PRO A 644 12.54 -21.49 -6.20
C PRO A 644 13.53 -21.89 -5.10
N GLU A 645 13.17 -22.85 -4.26
CA GLU A 645 13.98 -23.30 -3.13
C GLU A 645 15.35 -23.84 -3.55
N ASP A 646 15.40 -24.54 -4.69
CA ASP A 646 16.58 -25.17 -5.28
C ASP A 646 17.44 -24.22 -6.14
N ALA A 647 17.08 -22.92 -6.19
CA ALA A 647 17.88 -21.94 -6.92
C ALA A 647 19.33 -21.86 -6.41
N SER A 648 20.26 -21.79 -7.34
CA SER A 648 21.70 -21.73 -7.08
C SER A 648 22.20 -20.29 -6.82
N LEU A 649 23.44 -20.18 -6.37
CA LEU A 649 24.14 -18.87 -6.30
C LEU A 649 24.28 -18.23 -7.69
N GLY A 650 24.46 -19.06 -8.72
CA GLY A 650 24.55 -18.60 -10.12
C GLY A 650 23.28 -17.93 -10.59
N ASP A 651 22.09 -18.42 -10.18
CA ASP A 651 20.81 -17.81 -10.54
C ASP A 651 20.67 -16.41 -9.94
N VAL A 652 21.13 -16.20 -8.70
CA VAL A 652 21.14 -14.87 -8.08
C VAL A 652 22.12 -13.93 -8.78
N GLU A 653 23.31 -14.41 -9.12
CA GLU A 653 24.30 -13.64 -9.88
C GLU A 653 23.74 -13.22 -11.24
N GLU A 654 23.11 -14.15 -11.96
CA GLU A 654 22.53 -13.88 -13.28
C GLU A 654 21.42 -12.80 -13.17
N VAL A 655 20.56 -12.88 -12.16
CA VAL A 655 19.53 -11.86 -11.87
C VAL A 655 20.15 -10.49 -11.66
N PHE A 656 21.16 -10.36 -10.79
CA PHE A 656 21.76 -9.07 -10.50
C PHE A 656 22.50 -8.50 -11.71
N MET A 657 23.24 -9.34 -12.44
CA MET A 657 23.93 -8.94 -13.67
C MET A 657 22.95 -8.54 -14.78
N LEU A 658 21.84 -9.26 -14.93
CA LEU A 658 20.81 -8.94 -15.92
C LEU A 658 20.12 -7.61 -15.57
N ALA A 659 19.79 -7.39 -14.30
CA ALA A 659 19.19 -6.14 -13.85
C ALA A 659 20.12 -4.93 -14.13
N TYR A 660 21.42 -5.07 -13.89
CA TYR A 660 22.42 -4.05 -14.26
C TYR A 660 22.45 -3.81 -15.77
N LYS A 661 22.53 -4.87 -16.58
CA LYS A 661 22.55 -4.76 -18.06
C LYS A 661 21.30 -4.12 -18.64
N LEU A 662 20.15 -4.31 -18.01
CA LEU A 662 18.86 -3.79 -18.44
C LEU A 662 18.53 -2.42 -17.80
N HIS A 663 19.51 -1.78 -17.16
CA HIS A 663 19.35 -0.45 -16.55
C HIS A 663 18.24 -0.35 -15.50
N CYS A 664 18.01 -1.41 -14.73
CA CYS A 664 17.19 -1.32 -13.53
C CYS A 664 17.91 -0.45 -12.50
N LYS A 665 17.17 0.34 -11.71
CA LYS A 665 17.74 1.18 -10.64
C LYS A 665 18.07 0.40 -9.36
N GLY A 666 17.50 -0.78 -9.20
CA GLY A 666 17.76 -1.68 -8.09
C GLY A 666 17.13 -3.04 -8.34
N VAL A 667 17.48 -4.02 -7.53
CA VAL A 667 16.94 -5.38 -7.61
C VAL A 667 16.98 -6.06 -6.26
N THR A 668 15.92 -6.82 -5.94
CA THR A 668 15.81 -7.64 -4.73
C THR A 668 15.39 -9.06 -5.14
N VAL A 669 15.98 -10.04 -4.49
CA VAL A 669 15.63 -11.45 -4.68
C VAL A 669 14.99 -12.02 -3.42
N TYR A 670 14.08 -12.97 -3.60
CA TYR A 670 13.52 -13.76 -2.52
C TYR A 670 13.52 -15.24 -2.94
N ARG A 671 14.37 -16.06 -2.29
CA ARG A 671 14.38 -17.50 -2.49
C ARG A 671 13.38 -18.16 -1.52
N TYR A 672 12.51 -19.04 -2.03
CA TYR A 672 11.57 -19.77 -1.21
C TYR A 672 12.31 -20.58 -0.13
N GLY A 673 11.83 -20.54 1.10
CA GLY A 673 12.49 -21.20 2.23
C GLY A 673 13.70 -20.49 2.84
N SER A 674 14.11 -19.31 2.30
CA SER A 674 15.27 -18.56 2.84
C SER A 674 15.00 -17.85 4.18
N LYS A 675 13.74 -17.62 4.55
CA LYS A 675 13.34 -17.04 5.85
C LYS A 675 12.53 -18.05 6.64
N GLY A 676 12.77 -18.13 7.96
CA GLY A 676 12.14 -19.14 8.85
C GLY A 676 10.63 -18.97 9.03
N GLU A 677 10.10 -17.74 8.92
CA GLU A 677 8.67 -17.47 8.86
C GLU A 677 8.31 -16.93 7.47
N GLN A 678 7.49 -17.68 6.75
CA GLN A 678 6.98 -17.27 5.45
C GLN A 678 5.59 -16.68 5.59
N VAL A 679 5.37 -15.51 4.99
CA VAL A 679 4.09 -14.80 5.02
C VAL A 679 3.00 -15.54 4.25
N LEU A 680 3.38 -16.26 3.19
CA LEU A 680 2.51 -17.07 2.36
C LEU A 680 3.09 -18.49 2.27
N ASN A 681 2.32 -19.48 2.67
CA ASN A 681 2.73 -20.89 2.59
C ASN A 681 2.01 -21.58 1.44
N LEU A 682 2.78 -22.15 0.53
CA LEU A 682 2.34 -23.22 -0.35
C LEU A 682 2.45 -24.50 0.48
N GLY A 683 1.36 -25.11 0.91
CA GLY A 683 1.59 -26.23 1.76
C GLY A 683 0.45 -27.19 2.03
N GLU A 684 0.83 -28.45 2.18
CA GLU A 684 -0.04 -29.50 2.68
C GLU A 684 -0.52 -29.18 4.10
N PRO A 685 -1.79 -29.44 4.42
CA PRO A 685 -2.23 -29.55 5.80
C PRO A 685 -1.49 -30.75 6.41
N GLN A 686 -0.59 -30.55 7.35
CA GLN A 686 -0.13 -31.63 8.22
C GLN A 686 -1.31 -31.99 9.15
N GLY A 687 -2.07 -33.00 8.77
CA GLY A 687 -3.22 -33.53 9.49
C GLY A 687 -4.42 -33.84 8.60
N GLU A 688 -5.13 -34.90 8.89
CA GLU A 688 -6.35 -35.34 8.17
C GLU A 688 -7.55 -34.39 8.45
N ASP A 689 -7.50 -33.16 8.04
CA ASP A 689 -8.66 -32.29 8.08
C ASP A 689 -9.43 -32.36 6.76
N LYS A 690 -10.63 -32.91 6.82
CA LYS A 690 -11.57 -32.99 5.69
C LYS A 690 -11.98 -31.59 5.28
N VAL A 691 -11.47 -31.09 4.16
CA VAL A 691 -12.03 -29.92 3.48
C VAL A 691 -13.41 -30.32 2.96
N THR A 692 -14.45 -29.76 3.56
CA THR A 692 -15.84 -29.96 3.09
C THR A 692 -16.19 -28.96 1.98
N THR A 693 -17.19 -29.29 1.15
CA THR A 693 -17.69 -28.36 0.12
C THR A 693 -18.26 -27.07 0.72
N ALA A 694 -18.71 -27.11 1.97
CA ALA A 694 -19.12 -25.93 2.73
C ALA A 694 -17.96 -24.96 2.99
N ASP A 695 -16.73 -25.48 3.17
CA ASP A 695 -15.53 -24.66 3.37
C ASP A 695 -15.12 -23.93 2.08
N ALA A 696 -15.44 -24.51 0.92
CA ALA A 696 -15.19 -23.88 -0.39
C ALA A 696 -16.23 -22.80 -0.73
N GLU A 697 -17.48 -22.94 -0.31
CA GLU A 697 -18.54 -21.92 -0.48
C GLU A 697 -18.38 -20.75 0.53
N TYR A 698 -17.81 -21.01 1.71
CA TYR A 698 -17.52 -19.99 2.73
C TYR A 698 -16.17 -19.29 2.55
N ALA A 699 -15.35 -19.74 1.61
CA ALA A 699 -14.02 -19.19 1.30
C ALA A 699 -14.01 -17.84 0.59
N GLY A 700 -15.12 -17.10 0.62
CA GLY A 700 -15.19 -15.67 0.33
C GLY A 700 -14.42 -14.82 1.37
N GLY A 701 -13.25 -15.29 1.73
CA GLY A 701 -12.13 -14.56 2.29
C GLY A 701 -12.22 -13.88 3.66
N ARG A 702 -11.23 -14.15 4.47
CA ARG A 702 -10.71 -13.23 5.49
C ARG A 702 -9.19 -13.12 5.35
N PRO A 703 -8.58 -11.93 5.55
CA PRO A 703 -7.21 -11.62 5.13
C PRO A 703 -6.10 -12.15 6.01
N THR A 704 -4.95 -12.40 5.41
CA THR A 704 -3.69 -12.63 6.10
C THR A 704 -2.89 -11.35 6.27
N LYS A 705 -1.96 -11.45 7.18
CA LYS A 705 -0.81 -10.58 7.26
C LYS A 705 -0.03 -10.66 5.94
N GLY A 706 -0.29 -9.72 5.03
CA GLY A 706 0.66 -9.36 4.00
C GLY A 706 1.95 -8.92 4.68
N CYS A 707 3.05 -8.88 3.94
CA CYS A 707 4.31 -8.37 4.46
C CYS A 707 4.04 -7.09 5.27
N GLU A 708 4.16 -7.17 6.59
CA GLU A 708 3.88 -6.05 7.49
C GLU A 708 4.83 -4.87 7.22
N VAL A 709 5.88 -5.11 6.41
CA VAL A 709 6.94 -4.16 6.08
C VAL A 709 6.67 -3.42 4.76
N CYS A 710 5.95 -4.01 3.80
CA CYS A 710 5.83 -3.48 2.43
C CYS A 710 4.41 -3.04 2.03
N GLY A 711 3.50 -2.85 2.95
CA GLY A 711 2.11 -2.48 2.64
C GLY A 711 1.82 -1.00 2.74
#